data_5de68ff3fad21f05aed0b744d04de70b
#
_entry.id   5de68ff3fad21f05aed0b744d04de70b
#
_cell.length_a   1.000
_cell.length_b   1.000
_cell.length_c   1.000
_cell.angle_alpha   90.00
_cell.angle_beta   90.00
_cell.angle_gamma   90.00
#
_symmetry.space_group_name_H-M   'P 1'
#
loop_
_entity.id
_entity.type
_entity.pdbx_description
1 polymer ?
#
loop_
_entity_poly.entity_id
_entity_poly.type
_entity_poly.pdbx_seq_one_letter_code
_entity_poly.pdbx_strand_id
1 'polypeptide(L)'
;SDLGPGYTQGNDYWYQARMQRGGLFFQAYHNYNDGGSPSAPTFVYGTGLAQIAERSNTEVQLQYAFDWGKSDFIIGGDYRNIVSKSKNTLYGANDADDPFSISGFYIQGETPLSDKLSMTYAGRYDKFNFLDDSTFAPRIALVYKASPKHTFRASYNKSNASVSALQQYVDFPLLRAAGTYGSNNGVQAWLSGQENDQVITTSLPIEVVNTNGLGPNGGPIELPQTTPGIPLAIPYGAVAGLTLAGIPAAFGPGGPAQQLAPFQDALLAFFTGGLPQLGLGTPYAGPAGFTGTLYPYALTDGLSGFPAPFDSSLWGQTKAQIVDVNSFEIGYSGIIGDKLKVNIDFFTYNRKGFTNTTNVGPTIGAINTDVPGALSSGVAADVQSSAALQAVVTGGLTQQYAGIAAANSLDVAIVNAGLVPGVPSLAAAIAGSMAGLAQVAEGAFLAGGLGYNQAARVQNGFQPIFGAVESPLAPDNDGWLNTAFGYRNFGDATRKHWGTDIELEYFASSKLTYFANFSWVSKNWWAVGDDGMPFSTSLDSPMHKYRAGIDYVAGMEGLRFSLSYQYDSAFNSDSALYGGEVQEKNLFDMNIGWKFNEKMRFDISGTNIFDKKYRSFPGMPVIGRRMLGKITYSF
;
A
#
# COMPACT_ATOMS: atom_id res chain seq x y z
N SER A 1 5.12 -13.53 6.34
CA SER A 1 4.59 -12.44 5.52
C SER A 1 5.28 -11.15 5.89
N ASP A 2 5.39 -10.22 4.94
CA ASP A 2 6.02 -8.92 5.16
C ASP A 2 5.19 -8.00 6.06
N LEU A 3 3.96 -8.40 6.39
CA LEU A 3 3.08 -7.74 7.36
C LEU A 3 3.35 -8.14 8.81
N GLY A 4 4.41 -8.91 9.05
CA GLY A 4 4.81 -9.40 10.36
C GLY A 4 4.79 -10.92 10.46
N PRO A 5 5.10 -11.48 11.64
CA PRO A 5 5.09 -12.92 11.84
C PRO A 5 3.69 -13.46 11.65
N GLY A 6 3.52 -14.27 10.62
CA GLY A 6 2.27 -14.95 10.33
C GLY A 6 2.49 -16.45 10.25
N TYR A 7 1.53 -17.20 10.70
CA TYR A 7 1.45 -18.64 10.46
C TYR A 7 0.00 -19.01 10.20
N THR A 8 -0.20 -20.06 9.44
CA THR A 8 -1.53 -20.57 9.15
C THR A 8 -1.76 -21.79 10.02
N GLN A 9 -2.80 -21.75 10.82
CA GLN A 9 -3.27 -22.88 11.60
C GLN A 9 -4.79 -22.94 11.51
N GLY A 10 -5.35 -24.13 11.55
CA GLY A 10 -6.76 -24.38 11.36
C GLY A 10 -6.96 -25.67 10.60
N ASN A 11 -8.16 -26.20 10.65
CA ASN A 11 -8.51 -27.42 9.94
C ASN A 11 -9.40 -27.07 8.75
N ASP A 12 -9.10 -27.68 7.62
CA ASP A 12 -9.91 -27.61 6.41
C ASP A 12 -10.73 -28.88 6.27
N TYR A 13 -12.03 -28.70 6.08
CA TYR A 13 -12.97 -29.76 5.81
C TYR A 13 -13.64 -29.51 4.46
N TRP A 14 -13.87 -30.55 3.70
CA TRP A 14 -14.64 -30.44 2.48
C TRP A 14 -15.54 -31.67 2.29
N TYR A 15 -16.72 -31.41 1.75
CA TYR A 15 -17.69 -32.43 1.40
C TYR A 15 -18.16 -32.18 -0.02
N GLN A 16 -18.27 -33.23 -0.80
CA GLN A 16 -18.75 -33.15 -2.18
C GLN A 16 -19.70 -34.30 -2.49
N ALA A 17 -20.83 -33.95 -3.09
CA ALA A 17 -21.70 -34.90 -3.74
C ALA A 17 -21.78 -34.57 -5.22
N ARG A 18 -21.67 -35.58 -6.07
CA ARG A 18 -21.72 -35.44 -7.51
C ARG A 18 -22.54 -36.57 -8.12
N MET A 19 -23.46 -36.21 -9.03
CA MET A 19 -24.27 -37.16 -9.76
C MET A 19 -24.31 -36.77 -11.23
N GLN A 20 -24.19 -37.76 -12.10
CA GLN A 20 -24.41 -37.60 -13.54
C GLN A 20 -25.25 -38.76 -14.06
N ARG A 21 -26.34 -38.45 -14.77
CA ARG A 21 -27.20 -39.44 -15.41
C ARG A 21 -27.77 -38.87 -16.71
N GLY A 22 -27.37 -39.46 -17.81
CA GLY A 22 -27.70 -38.88 -19.13
C GLY A 22 -27.16 -37.46 -19.24
N GLY A 23 -28.00 -36.55 -19.70
CA GLY A 23 -27.66 -35.11 -19.78
C GLY A 23 -27.70 -34.38 -18.45
N LEU A 24 -28.25 -34.98 -17.39
CA LEU A 24 -28.39 -34.33 -16.09
C LEU A 24 -27.08 -34.44 -15.30
N PHE A 25 -26.58 -33.30 -14.82
CA PHE A 25 -25.49 -33.18 -13.90
C PHE A 25 -25.90 -32.38 -12.68
N PHE A 26 -25.58 -32.88 -11.51
CA PHE A 26 -25.75 -32.23 -10.22
C PHE A 26 -24.44 -32.29 -9.44
N GLN A 27 -24.06 -31.16 -8.80
CA GLN A 27 -22.96 -31.11 -7.87
C GLN A 27 -23.34 -30.23 -6.70
N ALA A 28 -22.98 -30.68 -5.51
CA ALA A 28 -22.97 -29.84 -4.30
C ALA A 28 -21.65 -30.02 -3.59
N TYR A 29 -21.05 -28.95 -3.15
CA TYR A 29 -19.88 -29.01 -2.28
C TYR A 29 -19.96 -27.99 -1.16
N HIS A 30 -19.29 -28.30 -0.07
CA HIS A 30 -19.11 -27.43 1.07
C HIS A 30 -17.67 -27.52 1.53
N ASN A 31 -16.99 -26.37 1.52
CA ASN A 31 -15.66 -26.21 2.09
C ASN A 31 -15.80 -25.40 3.37
N TYR A 32 -15.12 -25.82 4.43
CA TYR A 32 -15.11 -25.12 5.70
C TYR A 32 -13.69 -25.11 6.27
N ASN A 33 -13.26 -23.93 6.72
CA ASN A 33 -12.05 -23.73 7.51
C ASN A 33 -12.44 -23.14 8.86
N ASP A 34 -11.99 -23.75 9.97
CA ASP A 34 -12.36 -23.37 11.32
C ASP A 34 -11.64 -22.12 11.85
N GLY A 35 -10.73 -21.55 11.06
CA GLY A 35 -10.02 -20.29 11.37
C GLY A 35 -9.06 -20.35 12.56
N GLY A 36 -8.93 -21.51 13.21
CA GLY A 36 -8.08 -21.68 14.39
C GLY A 36 -8.73 -21.14 15.68
N SER A 37 -7.90 -20.76 16.64
CA SER A 37 -8.33 -20.29 17.97
C SER A 37 -7.45 -19.10 18.43
N PRO A 38 -7.81 -18.39 19.52
CA PRO A 38 -6.96 -17.32 20.07
C PRO A 38 -5.54 -17.76 20.43
N SER A 39 -5.36 -19.02 20.87
CA SER A 39 -4.05 -19.61 21.17
C SER A 39 -3.34 -20.16 19.93
N ALA A 40 -4.06 -20.36 18.83
CA ALA A 40 -3.57 -20.88 17.56
C ALA A 40 -4.33 -20.20 16.39
N PRO A 41 -4.11 -18.90 16.18
CA PRO A 41 -4.85 -18.12 15.20
C PRO A 41 -4.43 -18.48 13.77
N THR A 42 -5.29 -18.14 12.80
CA THR A 42 -4.97 -18.30 11.38
C THR A 42 -3.76 -17.47 10.98
N PHE A 43 -3.65 -16.27 11.54
CA PHE A 43 -2.58 -15.32 11.23
C PHE A 43 -2.38 -14.33 12.39
N VAL A 44 -1.16 -13.81 12.55
CA VAL A 44 -0.87 -12.71 13.47
C VAL A 44 -0.29 -11.54 12.66
N TYR A 45 -0.91 -10.38 12.78
CA TYR A 45 -0.47 -9.16 12.11
C TYR A 45 0.72 -8.52 12.82
N GLY A 46 1.40 -7.60 12.13
CA GLY A 46 2.48 -6.80 12.72
C GLY A 46 2.05 -5.93 13.91
N THR A 47 0.76 -5.66 14.05
CA THR A 47 0.14 -4.99 15.21
C THR A 47 0.05 -5.89 16.45
N GLY A 48 0.32 -7.19 16.30
CA GLY A 48 0.07 -8.20 17.34
C GLY A 48 -1.37 -8.73 17.35
N LEU A 49 -2.25 -8.19 16.51
CA LEU A 49 -3.63 -8.69 16.40
C LEU A 49 -3.64 -10.08 15.78
N ALA A 50 -4.29 -11.02 16.45
CA ALA A 50 -4.51 -12.38 15.95
C ALA A 50 -5.77 -12.43 15.08
N GLN A 51 -5.65 -12.90 13.85
CA GLN A 51 -6.81 -13.18 12.99
C GLN A 51 -7.33 -14.60 13.26
N ILE A 52 -8.63 -14.71 13.52
CA ILE A 52 -9.35 -15.98 13.69
C ILE A 52 -10.57 -15.91 12.76
N ALA A 53 -10.38 -16.29 11.50
CA ALA A 53 -11.45 -16.17 10.51
C ALA A 53 -11.94 -17.56 10.07
N GLU A 54 -13.08 -17.96 10.60
CA GLU A 54 -13.82 -19.11 10.07
C GLU A 54 -14.35 -18.78 8.68
N ARG A 55 -14.23 -19.69 7.74
CA ARG A 55 -14.71 -19.51 6.36
C ARG A 55 -15.46 -20.74 5.90
N SER A 56 -16.63 -20.54 5.33
CA SER A 56 -17.34 -21.60 4.62
C SER A 56 -17.73 -21.14 3.22
N ASN A 57 -17.67 -22.07 2.28
CA ASN A 57 -18.13 -21.87 0.91
C ASN A 57 -19.00 -23.07 0.53
N THR A 58 -20.27 -22.82 0.31
CA THR A 58 -21.25 -23.83 -0.14
C THR A 58 -21.66 -23.48 -1.57
N GLU A 59 -21.55 -24.43 -2.47
CA GLU A 59 -22.03 -24.25 -3.85
C GLU A 59 -22.89 -25.45 -4.25
N VAL A 60 -24.01 -25.16 -4.89
CA VAL A 60 -24.91 -26.14 -5.50
C VAL A 60 -25.06 -25.78 -6.96
N GLN A 61 -24.82 -26.75 -7.83
CA GLN A 61 -24.93 -26.60 -9.29
C GLN A 61 -25.83 -27.68 -9.86
N LEU A 62 -26.72 -27.28 -10.76
CA LEU A 62 -27.56 -28.17 -11.55
C LEU A 62 -27.44 -27.75 -13.01
N GLN A 63 -27.17 -28.71 -13.90
CA GLN A 63 -27.18 -28.47 -15.33
C GLN A 63 -27.78 -29.64 -16.11
N TYR A 64 -28.27 -29.32 -17.29
CA TYR A 64 -28.80 -30.30 -18.23
C TYR A 64 -28.25 -30.06 -19.62
N ALA A 65 -27.64 -31.11 -20.18
CA ALA A 65 -27.14 -31.15 -21.54
C ALA A 65 -28.17 -31.86 -22.45
N PHE A 66 -28.47 -31.29 -23.60
CA PHE A 66 -29.41 -31.83 -24.56
C PHE A 66 -29.07 -31.37 -25.97
N ASP A 67 -29.50 -32.18 -26.93
CA ASP A 67 -29.34 -31.87 -28.34
C ASP A 67 -30.67 -31.30 -28.87
N TRP A 68 -30.58 -30.25 -29.69
CA TRP A 68 -31.73 -29.70 -30.40
C TRP A 68 -31.36 -29.35 -31.84
N GLY A 69 -31.91 -30.14 -32.77
CA GLY A 69 -31.58 -30.04 -34.18
C GLY A 69 -30.15 -30.47 -34.46
N LYS A 70 -29.30 -29.54 -34.88
CA LYS A 70 -27.84 -29.78 -35.11
C LYS A 70 -26.97 -29.25 -33.98
N SER A 71 -27.58 -28.73 -32.94
CA SER A 71 -26.87 -28.00 -31.89
C SER A 71 -26.94 -28.76 -30.59
N ASP A 72 -25.83 -28.71 -29.88
CA ASP A 72 -25.68 -29.22 -28.52
C ASP A 72 -25.89 -28.05 -27.56
N PHE A 73 -26.74 -28.25 -26.54
CA PHE A 73 -27.04 -27.23 -25.53
C PHE A 73 -26.74 -27.70 -24.14
N ILE A 74 -26.31 -26.75 -23.31
CA ILE A 74 -26.25 -26.89 -21.87
C ILE A 74 -26.99 -25.72 -21.23
N ILE A 75 -27.95 -26.02 -20.37
CA ILE A 75 -28.59 -25.03 -19.50
C ILE A 75 -28.29 -25.39 -18.07
N GLY A 76 -28.13 -24.40 -17.20
CA GLY A 76 -27.86 -24.68 -15.79
C GLY A 76 -27.99 -23.45 -14.92
N GLY A 77 -27.95 -23.73 -13.62
CA GLY A 77 -27.90 -22.71 -12.59
C GLY A 77 -27.02 -23.17 -11.45
N ASP A 78 -26.51 -22.20 -10.74
CA ASP A 78 -25.74 -22.40 -9.52
C ASP A 78 -26.14 -21.40 -8.45
N TYR A 79 -25.97 -21.83 -7.21
CA TYR A 79 -26.08 -20.99 -6.04
C TYR A 79 -24.84 -21.16 -5.19
N ARG A 80 -24.19 -20.05 -4.87
CA ARG A 80 -23.00 -20.01 -4.03
C ARG A 80 -23.27 -19.15 -2.82
N ASN A 81 -22.90 -19.66 -1.65
CA ASN A 81 -22.97 -18.94 -0.38
C ASN A 81 -21.62 -19.01 0.32
N ILE A 82 -21.01 -17.86 0.54
CA ILE A 82 -19.73 -17.70 1.22
C ILE A 82 -20.02 -16.98 2.53
N VAL A 83 -19.62 -17.56 3.64
CA VAL A 83 -19.73 -16.98 4.97
C VAL A 83 -18.34 -16.90 5.58
N SER A 84 -18.02 -15.76 6.14
CA SER A 84 -16.75 -15.50 6.80
C SER A 84 -17.07 -14.93 8.19
N LYS A 85 -16.62 -15.58 9.26
CA LYS A 85 -16.81 -15.11 10.63
C LYS A 85 -15.46 -14.87 11.26
N SER A 86 -15.11 -13.63 11.43
CA SER A 86 -13.79 -13.26 11.92
C SER A 86 -13.72 -13.07 13.43
N LYS A 87 -14.83 -13.21 14.15
CA LYS A 87 -14.91 -12.91 15.59
C LYS A 87 -14.35 -11.52 15.89
N ASN A 88 -14.70 -10.55 15.08
CA ASN A 88 -14.25 -9.17 15.07
C ASN A 88 -12.73 -8.97 14.80
N THR A 89 -11.99 -10.02 14.42
CA THR A 89 -10.53 -9.90 14.23
C THR A 89 -10.11 -9.44 12.83
N LEU A 90 -11.03 -9.44 11.86
CA LEU A 90 -10.79 -9.01 10.48
C LEU A 90 -11.86 -8.01 9.99
N TYR A 91 -13.10 -8.24 10.35
CA TYR A 91 -14.24 -7.44 9.90
C TYR A 91 -14.76 -6.47 10.96
N GLY A 92 -14.16 -6.44 12.15
CA GLY A 92 -14.46 -5.46 13.19
C GLY A 92 -15.96 -5.29 13.41
N ALA A 93 -16.47 -4.09 13.19
CA ALA A 93 -17.88 -3.75 13.32
C ALA A 93 -18.78 -4.49 12.31
N ASN A 94 -18.24 -4.93 11.18
CA ASN A 94 -18.99 -5.54 10.08
C ASN A 94 -19.07 -7.08 10.18
N ASP A 95 -18.60 -7.69 11.25
CA ASP A 95 -18.51 -9.16 11.38
C ASP A 95 -19.86 -9.90 11.36
N ALA A 96 -20.98 -9.17 11.49
CA ALA A 96 -22.33 -9.71 11.42
C ALA A 96 -22.99 -9.60 10.03
N ASP A 97 -22.43 -8.80 9.11
CA ASP A 97 -23.06 -8.40 7.85
C ASP A 97 -22.55 -9.19 6.63
N ASP A 98 -21.84 -10.25 6.85
CA ASP A 98 -20.97 -10.92 5.89
C ASP A 98 -21.55 -12.06 5.00
N PRO A 99 -22.82 -12.45 4.99
CA PRO A 99 -23.27 -13.47 4.05
C PRO A 99 -23.20 -12.97 2.62
N PHE A 100 -22.40 -13.66 1.83
CA PHE A 100 -22.06 -13.31 0.46
C PHE A 100 -22.63 -14.37 -0.48
N SER A 101 -23.78 -14.12 -1.11
CA SER A 101 -24.41 -15.10 -1.98
C SER A 101 -24.52 -14.64 -3.43
N ILE A 102 -24.35 -15.59 -4.33
CA ILE A 102 -24.46 -15.40 -5.76
C ILE A 102 -25.39 -16.48 -6.34
N SER A 103 -26.40 -16.06 -7.09
CA SER A 103 -27.26 -16.95 -7.86
C SER A 103 -26.98 -16.75 -9.34
N GLY A 104 -26.57 -17.81 -10.03
CA GLY A 104 -26.24 -17.78 -11.46
C GLY A 104 -27.18 -18.65 -12.27
N PHE A 105 -27.55 -18.17 -13.45
CA PHE A 105 -28.20 -18.94 -14.49
C PHE A 105 -27.42 -18.81 -15.80
N TYR A 106 -27.23 -19.89 -16.54
CA TYR A 106 -26.50 -19.88 -17.79
C TYR A 106 -27.09 -20.81 -18.85
N ILE A 107 -26.84 -20.42 -20.09
CA ILE A 107 -27.09 -21.23 -21.27
C ILE A 107 -25.86 -21.19 -22.17
N GLN A 108 -25.50 -22.32 -22.74
CA GLN A 108 -24.47 -22.43 -23.78
C GLN A 108 -25.01 -23.30 -24.91
N GLY A 109 -24.69 -22.94 -26.16
CA GLY A 109 -24.96 -23.73 -27.33
C GLY A 109 -23.73 -23.85 -28.21
N GLU A 110 -23.56 -25.00 -28.86
CA GLU A 110 -22.61 -25.20 -29.95
C GLU A 110 -23.37 -25.68 -31.19
N THR A 111 -23.15 -25.01 -32.32
CA THR A 111 -23.86 -25.27 -33.57
C THR A 111 -22.85 -25.43 -34.72
N PRO A 112 -22.77 -26.60 -35.38
CA PRO A 112 -22.05 -26.71 -36.64
C PRO A 112 -22.77 -25.96 -37.73
N LEU A 113 -22.16 -24.88 -38.23
CA LEU A 113 -22.69 -24.08 -39.34
C LEU A 113 -22.37 -24.73 -40.70
N SER A 114 -21.26 -25.47 -40.77
CA SER A 114 -20.85 -26.32 -41.89
C SER A 114 -19.89 -27.39 -41.40
N ASP A 115 -19.42 -28.28 -42.28
CA ASP A 115 -18.42 -29.32 -41.96
C ASP A 115 -17.09 -28.74 -41.41
N LYS A 116 -16.84 -27.45 -41.70
CA LYS A 116 -15.59 -26.77 -41.32
C LYS A 116 -15.78 -25.63 -40.33
N LEU A 117 -17.00 -25.19 -40.09
CA LEU A 117 -17.29 -24.02 -39.28
C LEU A 117 -18.27 -24.36 -38.17
N SER A 118 -17.90 -24.15 -36.93
CA SER A 118 -18.78 -24.22 -35.76
C SER A 118 -18.85 -22.87 -35.05
N MET A 119 -19.97 -22.64 -34.40
CA MET A 119 -20.22 -21.47 -33.55
C MET A 119 -20.59 -21.92 -32.14
N THR A 120 -19.89 -21.40 -31.17
CA THR A 120 -20.25 -21.52 -29.75
C THR A 120 -20.79 -20.19 -29.27
N TYR A 121 -21.93 -20.21 -28.57
CA TYR A 121 -22.51 -19.04 -27.95
C TYR A 121 -22.96 -19.37 -26.52
N ALA A 122 -22.83 -18.41 -25.63
CA ALA A 122 -23.21 -18.57 -24.23
C ALA A 122 -23.70 -17.23 -23.65
N GLY A 123 -24.54 -17.34 -22.64
CA GLY A 123 -24.93 -16.21 -21.81
C GLY A 123 -25.08 -16.68 -20.37
N ARG A 124 -24.55 -15.86 -19.47
CA ARG A 124 -24.68 -16.09 -18.03
C ARG A 124 -25.26 -14.83 -17.37
N TYR A 125 -26.23 -15.02 -16.50
CA TYR A 125 -26.80 -13.99 -15.66
C TYR A 125 -26.49 -14.31 -14.19
N ASP A 126 -25.94 -13.35 -13.46
CA ASP A 126 -25.64 -13.47 -12.04
C ASP A 126 -26.34 -12.38 -11.25
N LYS A 127 -26.93 -12.75 -10.10
CA LYS A 127 -27.50 -11.86 -9.10
C LYS A 127 -26.75 -12.05 -7.77
N PHE A 128 -26.42 -10.93 -7.15
CA PHE A 128 -25.68 -10.86 -5.89
C PHE A 128 -26.63 -10.37 -4.78
N ASN A 129 -26.43 -10.82 -3.54
CA ASN A 129 -27.21 -10.31 -2.39
C ASN A 129 -26.62 -9.00 -1.82
N PHE A 130 -25.35 -8.76 -2.08
CA PHE A 130 -24.56 -7.64 -1.55
C PHE A 130 -24.38 -6.49 -2.55
N LEU A 131 -24.94 -6.59 -3.74
CA LEU A 131 -24.95 -5.56 -4.78
C LEU A 131 -26.39 -5.37 -5.28
N ASP A 132 -26.78 -4.13 -5.49
CA ASP A 132 -28.09 -3.81 -6.10
C ASP A 132 -28.16 -4.23 -7.56
N ASP A 133 -26.99 -4.43 -8.19
CA ASP A 133 -26.85 -4.77 -9.59
C ASP A 133 -26.84 -6.28 -9.84
N SER A 134 -27.18 -6.62 -11.07
CA SER A 134 -27.03 -7.95 -11.66
C SER A 134 -26.15 -7.88 -12.89
N THR A 135 -25.56 -8.99 -13.30
CA THR A 135 -24.67 -9.02 -14.47
C THR A 135 -25.18 -9.92 -15.57
N PHE A 136 -24.87 -9.55 -16.81
CA PHE A 136 -25.02 -10.41 -17.96
C PHE A 136 -23.70 -10.51 -18.72
N ALA A 137 -23.22 -11.75 -18.90
CA ALA A 137 -21.93 -12.07 -19.50
C ALA A 137 -22.14 -12.93 -20.77
N PRO A 138 -22.26 -12.31 -21.95
CA PRO A 138 -22.35 -13.03 -23.21
C PRO A 138 -20.97 -13.47 -23.70
N ARG A 139 -20.95 -14.58 -24.42
CA ARG A 139 -19.81 -15.10 -25.18
C ARG A 139 -20.25 -15.59 -26.54
N ILE A 140 -19.46 -15.32 -27.56
CA ILE A 140 -19.58 -15.90 -28.88
C ILE A 140 -18.21 -16.31 -29.41
N ALA A 141 -18.10 -17.46 -30.04
CA ALA A 141 -16.87 -17.93 -30.68
C ALA A 141 -17.19 -18.62 -31.99
N LEU A 142 -16.35 -18.37 -32.99
CA LEU A 142 -16.34 -19.06 -34.26
C LEU A 142 -15.05 -19.87 -34.37
N VAL A 143 -15.18 -21.13 -34.77
CA VAL A 143 -14.04 -22.04 -34.98
C VAL A 143 -14.11 -22.56 -36.41
N TYR A 144 -13.09 -22.21 -37.21
CA TYR A 144 -12.97 -22.63 -38.61
C TYR A 144 -11.84 -23.64 -38.76
N LYS A 145 -12.18 -24.89 -39.04
CA LYS A 145 -11.27 -26.00 -39.33
C LYS A 145 -10.97 -26.00 -40.83
N ALA A 146 -9.97 -25.24 -41.26
CA ALA A 146 -9.56 -25.14 -42.66
C ALA A 146 -9.13 -26.51 -43.21
N SER A 147 -8.44 -27.31 -42.38
CA SER A 147 -8.06 -28.69 -42.62
C SER A 147 -7.92 -29.42 -41.26
N PRO A 148 -7.68 -30.76 -41.26
CA PRO A 148 -7.41 -31.51 -40.03
C PRO A 148 -6.21 -30.99 -39.22
N LYS A 149 -5.30 -30.25 -39.88
CA LYS A 149 -4.07 -29.72 -39.26
C LYS A 149 -4.12 -28.21 -39.01
N HIS A 150 -5.17 -27.49 -39.42
CA HIS A 150 -5.22 -26.03 -39.34
C HIS A 150 -6.59 -25.56 -38.87
N THR A 151 -6.59 -24.86 -37.74
CA THR A 151 -7.79 -24.30 -37.11
C THR A 151 -7.58 -22.82 -36.83
N PHE A 152 -8.59 -22.02 -37.15
CA PHE A 152 -8.69 -20.61 -36.80
C PHE A 152 -9.85 -20.42 -35.84
N ARG A 153 -9.69 -19.52 -34.88
CA ARG A 153 -10.77 -19.13 -33.98
C ARG A 153 -10.89 -17.62 -33.89
N ALA A 154 -12.11 -17.14 -33.66
CA ALA A 154 -12.36 -15.77 -33.25
C ALA A 154 -13.40 -15.79 -32.16
N SER A 155 -13.20 -15.02 -31.09
CA SER A 155 -14.16 -14.96 -30.00
C SER A 155 -14.29 -13.58 -29.42
N TYR A 156 -15.49 -13.28 -28.94
CA TYR A 156 -15.81 -12.16 -28.08
C TYR A 156 -16.35 -12.68 -26.75
N ASN A 157 -15.83 -12.14 -25.66
CA ASN A 157 -16.24 -12.50 -24.31
C ASN A 157 -16.50 -11.23 -23.50
N LYS A 158 -17.61 -11.19 -22.79
CA LYS A 158 -17.81 -10.29 -21.66
C LYS A 158 -17.76 -11.12 -20.38
N SER A 159 -17.02 -10.66 -19.38
CA SER A 159 -17.01 -11.22 -18.04
C SER A 159 -17.15 -10.12 -17.01
N ASN A 160 -17.53 -10.49 -15.82
CA ASN A 160 -17.75 -9.58 -14.72
C ASN A 160 -16.99 -10.07 -13.49
N ALA A 161 -16.46 -9.14 -12.71
CA ALA A 161 -15.87 -9.43 -11.41
C ALA A 161 -16.60 -8.63 -10.35
N SER A 162 -17.00 -9.31 -9.27
CA SER A 162 -17.51 -8.68 -8.07
C SER A 162 -16.36 -8.38 -7.09
N VAL A 163 -16.60 -7.48 -6.16
CA VAL A 163 -15.74 -7.30 -4.99
C VAL A 163 -15.75 -8.55 -4.11
N SER A 164 -14.70 -8.75 -3.34
CA SER A 164 -14.64 -9.80 -2.33
C SER A 164 -15.24 -9.31 -1.00
N ALA A 165 -15.63 -10.24 -0.12
CA ALA A 165 -16.06 -9.90 1.23
C ALA A 165 -14.99 -9.07 1.99
N LEU A 166 -13.70 -9.36 1.76
CA LEU A 166 -12.61 -8.57 2.32
C LEU A 166 -12.66 -7.11 1.88
N GLN A 167 -12.87 -6.85 0.58
CA GLN A 167 -12.94 -5.49 0.06
C GLN A 167 -14.17 -4.73 0.56
N GLN A 168 -15.21 -5.43 0.91
CA GLN A 168 -16.46 -4.84 1.35
C GLN A 168 -16.51 -4.58 2.86
N TYR A 169 -16.06 -5.51 3.69
CA TYR A 169 -16.33 -5.52 5.13
C TYR A 169 -15.09 -5.40 6.02
N VAL A 170 -13.86 -5.38 5.47
CA VAL A 170 -12.66 -5.33 6.31
C VAL A 170 -12.64 -4.10 7.22
N ASP A 171 -12.25 -4.32 8.47
CA ASP A 171 -12.14 -3.28 9.50
C ASP A 171 -11.14 -3.72 10.57
N PHE A 172 -9.84 -3.44 10.35
CA PHE A 172 -8.82 -3.80 11.32
C PHE A 172 -7.52 -2.96 11.20
N PRO A 173 -6.74 -2.88 12.29
CA PRO A 173 -5.44 -2.21 12.28
C PRO A 173 -4.40 -3.09 11.56
N LEU A 174 -3.97 -2.64 10.37
CA LEU A 174 -3.05 -3.38 9.50
C LEU A 174 -1.61 -3.33 9.97
N LEU A 175 -1.13 -2.13 10.31
CA LEU A 175 0.26 -1.85 10.67
C LEU A 175 0.36 -0.90 11.85
N ARG A 176 1.41 -1.08 12.65
CA ARG A 176 1.81 -0.14 13.69
C ARG A 176 3.27 0.25 13.53
N ALA A 177 3.54 1.55 13.58
CA ALA A 177 4.88 2.10 13.62
C ALA A 177 5.06 2.83 14.95
N ALA A 178 5.84 2.23 15.86
CA ALA A 178 6.17 2.86 17.12
C ALA A 178 6.98 4.14 16.90
N GLY A 179 6.64 5.20 17.63
CA GLY A 179 7.31 6.49 17.54
C GLY A 179 6.73 7.44 18.58
N THR A 180 7.44 8.51 18.86
CA THR A 180 7.00 9.49 19.85
C THR A 180 6.38 10.69 19.16
N TYR A 181 5.06 10.76 19.17
CA TYR A 181 4.30 11.94 18.78
C TYR A 181 3.53 12.43 20.02
N GLY A 182 4.13 13.32 20.81
CA GLY A 182 3.59 13.71 22.10
C GLY A 182 3.50 12.54 23.08
N SER A 183 2.29 12.24 23.59
CA SER A 183 2.02 11.12 24.51
C SER A 183 1.58 9.84 23.78
N ASN A 184 1.55 9.83 22.46
CA ASN A 184 1.05 8.69 21.70
C ASN A 184 2.12 7.62 21.48
N ASN A 185 1.66 6.36 21.32
CA ASN A 185 2.54 5.20 21.12
C ASN A 185 3.16 5.14 19.71
N GLY A 186 2.65 5.93 18.78
CA GLY A 186 3.07 5.96 17.38
C GLY A 186 1.89 6.06 16.42
N VAL A 187 2.08 5.60 15.20
CA VAL A 187 1.09 5.64 14.13
C VAL A 187 0.55 4.24 13.85
N GLN A 188 -0.76 4.15 13.70
CA GLN A 188 -1.45 2.93 13.30
C GLN A 188 -2.19 3.16 11.98
N ALA A 189 -1.98 2.26 11.02
CA ALA A 189 -2.69 2.27 9.76
C ALA A 189 -3.84 1.25 9.80
N TRP A 190 -5.05 1.72 9.54
CA TRP A 190 -6.26 0.93 9.41
C TRP A 190 -6.50 0.51 7.98
N LEU A 191 -7.08 -0.67 7.80
CA LEU A 191 -7.66 -1.09 6.54
C LEU A 191 -9.17 -1.15 6.70
N SER A 192 -9.88 -0.45 5.82
CA SER A 192 -11.33 -0.25 5.86
C SER A 192 -12.01 -0.77 4.60
N GLY A 193 -13.09 -1.51 4.76
CA GLY A 193 -13.93 -2.02 3.66
C GLY A 193 -14.91 -0.97 3.13
N GLN A 194 -15.60 -1.26 2.03
CA GLN A 194 -16.50 -0.31 1.35
C GLN A 194 -17.82 -0.04 2.11
N GLU A 195 -18.21 -0.93 3.02
CA GLU A 195 -19.42 -0.78 3.86
C GLU A 195 -19.09 -0.27 5.27
N ASN A 196 -17.92 0.32 5.49
CA ASN A 196 -17.49 0.72 6.81
C ASN A 196 -17.80 2.19 7.10
N ASP A 197 -18.64 2.44 8.11
CA ASP A 197 -19.09 3.76 8.57
C ASP A 197 -18.19 4.31 9.70
N GLN A 198 -16.88 4.21 9.56
CA GLN A 198 -15.97 4.69 10.60
C GLN A 198 -15.99 6.20 10.75
N VAL A 199 -16.16 6.66 11.97
CA VAL A 199 -15.90 8.06 12.35
C VAL A 199 -14.40 8.22 12.58
N ILE A 200 -13.79 9.14 11.85
CA ILE A 200 -12.37 9.45 11.97
C ILE A 200 -12.22 10.88 12.46
N THR A 201 -11.75 11.02 13.70
CA THR A 201 -11.46 12.34 14.28
C THR A 201 -9.97 12.64 14.19
N THR A 202 -9.62 13.87 13.86
CA THR A 202 -8.23 14.33 13.84
C THR A 202 -7.88 14.99 15.17
N SER A 203 -6.61 14.98 15.53
CA SER A 203 -6.09 15.72 16.70
C SER A 203 -6.21 17.25 16.54
N LEU A 204 -6.56 17.74 15.36
CA LEU A 204 -6.98 19.09 15.06
C LEU A 204 -8.51 19.13 14.99
N PRO A 205 -9.14 20.31 15.08
CA PRO A 205 -10.60 20.44 15.09
C PRO A 205 -11.23 20.19 13.71
N ILE A 206 -10.85 19.09 13.08
CA ILE A 206 -11.41 18.62 11.83
C ILE A 206 -11.98 17.23 12.11
N GLU A 207 -13.29 17.19 12.21
CA GLU A 207 -14.04 15.95 12.27
C GLU A 207 -14.27 15.43 10.85
N VAL A 208 -13.89 14.18 10.59
CA VAL A 208 -14.16 13.51 9.32
C VAL A 208 -14.95 12.26 9.62
N VAL A 209 -16.18 12.23 9.17
CA VAL A 209 -17.04 11.06 9.23
C VAL A 209 -16.90 10.31 7.91
N ASN A 210 -16.41 9.09 7.96
CA ASN A 210 -16.30 8.24 6.79
C ASN A 210 -17.59 7.40 6.62
N THR A 211 -18.57 7.96 5.94
CA THR A 211 -19.81 7.27 5.58
C THR A 211 -19.85 7.07 4.07
N ASN A 212 -19.12 6.09 3.54
CA ASN A 212 -19.13 5.78 2.10
C ASN A 212 -18.93 7.01 1.19
N GLY A 213 -18.04 7.91 1.55
CA GLY A 213 -17.80 9.16 0.84
C GLY A 213 -18.78 10.27 1.14
N LEU A 214 -19.65 10.09 2.13
CA LEU A 214 -20.62 11.08 2.56
C LEU A 214 -20.21 11.71 3.88
N GLY A 215 -20.39 13.02 4.01
CA GLY A 215 -20.22 13.74 5.27
C GLY A 215 -21.31 13.40 6.29
N PRO A 216 -21.27 14.00 7.50
CA PRO A 216 -22.13 13.67 8.64
C PRO A 216 -23.64 13.68 8.38
N ASN A 217 -24.08 14.32 7.31
CA ASN A 217 -25.50 14.43 6.94
C ASN A 217 -25.82 13.78 5.59
N GLY A 218 -24.99 12.84 5.14
CA GLY A 218 -25.15 12.19 3.83
C GLY A 218 -24.75 13.06 2.63
N GLY A 219 -24.16 14.22 2.87
CA GLY A 219 -23.57 15.07 1.83
C GLY A 219 -22.07 14.83 1.63
N PRO A 220 -21.45 15.44 0.62
CA PRO A 220 -20.01 15.40 0.44
C PRO A 220 -19.26 15.87 1.68
N ILE A 221 -18.12 15.27 1.97
CA ILE A 221 -17.23 15.75 3.03
C ILE A 221 -16.55 17.01 2.51
N GLU A 222 -16.99 18.16 2.99
CA GLU A 222 -16.35 19.44 2.72
C GLU A 222 -15.34 19.73 3.84
N LEU A 223 -14.07 19.54 3.55
CA LEU A 223 -13.01 20.05 4.41
C LEU A 223 -12.77 21.54 4.09
N PRO A 224 -12.58 22.40 5.12
CA PRO A 224 -12.18 23.75 4.86
C PRO A 224 -10.89 23.74 4.02
N GLN A 225 -10.86 24.50 2.95
CA GLN A 225 -9.70 24.59 2.04
C GLN A 225 -8.44 25.05 2.77
N THR A 226 -8.62 25.81 3.86
CA THR A 226 -7.55 26.29 4.72
C THR A 226 -8.01 26.23 6.17
N THR A 227 -7.15 25.74 7.06
CA THR A 227 -7.36 25.76 8.51
C THR A 227 -6.12 26.37 9.17
N PRO A 228 -6.23 26.96 10.39
CA PRO A 228 -5.05 27.37 11.14
C PRO A 228 -4.01 26.26 11.17
N GLY A 229 -2.75 26.63 11.07
CA GLY A 229 -1.63 25.70 11.02
C GLY A 229 -1.47 24.86 12.29
N ILE A 230 -0.43 24.06 12.33
CA ILE A 230 -0.09 23.24 13.50
C ILE A 230 0.36 24.16 14.64
N PRO A 231 -0.12 23.96 15.89
CA PRO A 231 0.41 24.68 17.03
C PRO A 231 1.93 24.54 17.12
N LEU A 232 2.64 25.66 17.26
CA LEU A 232 4.11 25.69 17.29
C LEU A 232 4.72 24.83 18.39
N ALA A 233 4.00 24.55 19.47
CA ALA A 233 4.41 23.66 20.53
C ALA A 233 4.67 22.22 20.06
N ILE A 234 4.02 21.74 18.98
CA ILE A 234 4.21 20.38 18.45
C ILE A 234 5.60 20.23 17.81
N PRO A 235 5.99 21.02 16.77
CA PRO A 235 7.34 20.94 16.23
C PRO A 235 8.41 21.35 17.26
N TYR A 236 8.12 22.27 18.20
CA TYR A 236 9.01 22.59 19.29
C TYR A 236 9.34 21.35 20.12
N GLY A 237 8.34 20.60 20.59
CA GLY A 237 8.53 19.38 21.38
C GLY A 237 9.39 18.32 20.67
N ALA A 238 9.23 18.20 19.35
CA ALA A 238 9.99 17.26 18.53
C ALA A 238 11.46 17.70 18.30
N VAL A 239 11.73 19.00 18.30
CA VAL A 239 13.01 19.60 17.92
C VAL A 239 13.87 19.94 19.15
N ALA A 240 13.24 20.33 20.26
CA ALA A 240 13.94 20.89 21.42
C ALA A 240 15.07 19.99 21.96
N GLY A 241 14.83 18.70 22.13
CA GLY A 241 15.83 17.76 22.67
C GLY A 241 17.13 17.69 21.87
N LEU A 242 17.05 17.82 20.55
CA LEU A 242 18.23 17.82 19.67
C LEU A 242 18.89 19.20 19.58
N THR A 243 18.10 20.23 19.61
CA THR A 243 18.52 21.63 19.40
C THR A 243 19.24 22.18 20.63
N LEU A 244 18.73 21.94 21.84
CA LEU A 244 19.29 22.49 23.07
C LEU A 244 20.71 22.03 23.33
N ALA A 245 21.09 20.84 22.92
CA ALA A 245 22.45 20.32 23.02
C ALA A 245 23.49 21.13 22.22
N GLY A 246 23.05 21.83 21.16
CA GLY A 246 23.91 22.65 20.30
C GLY A 246 24.07 24.11 20.79
N ILE A 247 23.19 24.60 21.66
CA ILE A 247 23.22 26.00 22.14
C ILE A 247 24.55 26.39 22.81
N PRO A 248 25.17 25.54 23.67
CA PRO A 248 26.46 25.89 24.32
C PRO A 248 27.57 26.22 23.33
N ALA A 249 27.60 25.65 22.17
CA ALA A 249 28.63 25.92 21.15
C ALA A 249 28.64 27.38 20.69
N ALA A 250 27.50 28.06 20.70
CA ALA A 250 27.40 29.48 20.31
C ALA A 250 28.10 30.42 21.31
N PHE A 251 28.26 29.99 22.54
CA PHE A 251 28.89 30.77 23.62
C PHE A 251 30.37 30.42 23.85
N GLY A 252 30.86 29.37 23.19
CA GLY A 252 32.22 28.93 23.30
C GLY A 252 33.23 29.85 22.60
N PRO A 253 34.56 29.56 22.72
CA PRO A 253 35.62 30.33 22.07
C PRO A 253 35.41 30.38 20.53
N GLY A 254 35.33 31.59 20.00
CA GLY A 254 35.06 31.82 18.58
C GLY A 254 33.57 31.69 18.15
N GLY A 255 32.69 31.37 19.09
CA GLY A 255 31.25 31.33 18.83
C GLY A 255 30.63 32.72 18.64
N PRO A 256 29.48 32.81 17.92
CA PRO A 256 28.85 34.09 17.57
C PRO A 256 28.35 34.90 18.78
N ALA A 257 28.16 34.24 19.94
CA ALA A 257 27.65 34.86 21.17
C ALA A 257 28.65 34.73 22.34
N GLN A 258 29.93 34.58 22.08
CA GLN A 258 30.97 34.43 23.13
C GLN A 258 30.90 35.52 24.21
N GLN A 259 30.56 36.76 23.83
CA GLN A 259 30.42 37.87 24.78
C GLN A 259 29.19 37.72 25.72
N LEU A 260 28.24 36.87 25.38
CA LEU A 260 27.07 36.57 26.20
C LEU A 260 27.25 35.29 27.04
N ALA A 261 28.44 34.71 27.05
CA ALA A 261 28.74 33.49 27.81
C ALA A 261 28.26 33.50 29.28
N PRO A 262 28.31 34.65 30.01
CA PRO A 262 27.77 34.72 31.37
C PRO A 262 26.27 34.42 31.50
N PHE A 263 25.50 34.51 30.40
CA PHE A 263 24.07 34.30 30.38
C PHE A 263 23.66 32.95 29.73
N GLN A 264 24.61 32.11 29.34
CA GLN A 264 24.38 30.80 28.75
C GLN A 264 23.49 29.92 29.64
N ASP A 265 23.83 29.79 30.93
CA ASP A 265 23.08 28.93 31.85
C ASP A 265 21.65 29.46 32.08
N ALA A 266 21.44 30.78 32.05
CA ALA A 266 20.11 31.36 32.13
C ALA A 266 19.27 31.06 30.87
N LEU A 267 19.86 31.13 29.68
CA LEU A 267 19.18 30.76 28.44
C LEU A 267 18.82 29.27 28.42
N LEU A 268 19.73 28.41 28.83
CA LEU A 268 19.44 26.97 28.94
C LEU A 268 18.36 26.68 29.97
N ALA A 269 18.40 27.37 31.14
CA ALA A 269 17.40 27.22 32.18
C ALA A 269 16.01 27.74 31.74
N PHE A 270 15.95 28.72 30.86
CA PHE A 270 14.68 29.15 30.23
C PHE A 270 14.02 27.96 29.53
N PHE A 271 14.75 27.15 28.77
CA PHE A 271 14.22 26.00 28.07
C PHE A 271 13.96 24.79 28.97
N THR A 272 14.81 24.53 29.95
CA THR A 272 14.84 23.30 30.76
C THR A 272 14.21 23.40 32.15
N GLY A 273 13.93 24.61 32.65
CA GLY A 273 13.42 24.82 33.99
C GLY A 273 14.48 24.65 35.07
N GLY A 274 15.77 24.79 34.77
CA GLY A 274 16.86 24.45 35.65
C GLY A 274 17.19 25.44 36.79
N LEU A 275 16.60 26.68 36.78
CA LEU A 275 16.93 27.73 37.75
C LEU A 275 15.67 28.33 38.41
N PRO A 276 15.00 27.58 39.29
CA PRO A 276 13.75 28.03 39.92
C PRO A 276 13.89 29.30 40.78
N GLN A 277 15.05 29.46 41.43
CA GLN A 277 15.37 30.64 42.25
C GLN A 277 15.47 31.96 41.46
N LEU A 278 15.62 31.86 40.13
CA LEU A 278 15.66 33.02 39.22
C LEU A 278 14.39 33.18 38.40
N GLY A 279 13.31 32.48 38.76
CA GLY A 279 12.05 32.48 38.01
C GLY A 279 12.09 31.62 36.73
N LEU A 280 13.12 30.82 36.53
CA LEU A 280 13.32 29.92 35.39
C LEU A 280 13.19 28.45 35.83
N GLY A 281 12.20 28.15 36.65
CA GLY A 281 11.96 26.81 37.20
C GLY A 281 10.99 25.95 36.37
N THR A 282 10.23 26.56 35.50
CA THR A 282 9.30 25.82 34.62
C THR A 282 9.90 25.70 33.21
N PRO A 283 10.02 24.50 32.65
CA PRO A 283 10.47 24.34 31.27
C PRO A 283 9.58 25.11 30.29
N TYR A 284 10.20 25.74 29.30
CA TYR A 284 9.48 26.39 28.21
C TYR A 284 8.72 25.37 27.38
N ALA A 285 7.43 25.61 27.19
CA ALA A 285 6.52 24.68 26.51
C ALA A 285 6.44 24.84 24.99
N GLY A 286 7.19 25.81 24.44
CA GLY A 286 7.14 26.19 23.02
C GLY A 286 6.36 27.48 22.79
N PRO A 287 6.58 28.10 21.62
CA PRO A 287 5.92 29.36 21.29
C PRO A 287 4.41 29.16 21.08
N ALA A 288 3.63 30.16 21.44
CA ALA A 288 2.22 30.24 21.11
C ALA A 288 2.04 30.59 19.62
N GLY A 289 0.99 30.06 19.01
CA GLY A 289 0.67 30.35 17.60
C GLY A 289 0.66 29.10 16.72
N PHE A 290 0.65 29.33 15.43
CA PHE A 290 0.54 28.28 14.42
C PHE A 290 1.62 28.41 13.36
N THR A 291 2.08 27.28 12.82
CA THR A 291 2.97 27.24 11.67
C THR A 291 2.15 27.31 10.38
N GLY A 292 1.93 28.51 9.87
CA GLY A 292 1.27 28.73 8.58
C GLY A 292 -0.17 28.19 8.48
N THR A 293 -0.63 27.96 7.29
CA THR A 293 -1.99 27.50 6.99
C THR A 293 -1.96 26.02 6.60
N LEU A 294 -2.85 25.23 7.16
CA LEU A 294 -3.04 23.84 6.76
C LEU A 294 -3.83 23.78 5.45
N TYR A 295 -3.24 23.17 4.46
CA TYR A 295 -3.95 22.78 3.25
C TYR A 295 -4.18 21.27 3.30
N PRO A 296 -5.42 20.80 3.19
CA PRO A 296 -5.68 19.38 3.11
C PRO A 296 -5.09 18.82 1.80
N TYR A 297 -4.24 17.81 1.93
CA TYR A 297 -3.67 17.08 0.79
C TYR A 297 -3.86 15.59 1.00
N ALA A 298 -4.30 14.89 -0.03
CA ALA A 298 -4.23 13.45 -0.05
C ALA A 298 -2.78 13.01 -0.28
N LEU A 299 -2.31 12.01 0.48
CA LEU A 299 -1.12 11.27 0.11
C LEU A 299 -1.48 10.41 -1.10
N THR A 300 -1.23 10.92 -2.28
CA THR A 300 -1.31 10.11 -3.48
C THR A 300 -0.02 9.34 -3.64
N ASP A 301 -0.13 8.10 -4.04
CA ASP A 301 0.92 7.10 -4.22
C ASP A 301 2.15 7.29 -3.30
N GLY A 302 2.37 6.42 -2.38
CA GLY A 302 3.47 6.50 -1.41
C GLY A 302 4.89 6.49 -2.00
N LEU A 303 5.05 6.70 -3.30
CA LEU A 303 6.29 6.62 -4.05
C LEU A 303 6.78 7.98 -4.54
N SER A 304 5.91 8.94 -4.84
CA SER A 304 6.33 10.25 -5.35
C SER A 304 6.82 11.21 -4.28
N GLY A 305 6.50 10.97 -3.01
CA GLY A 305 6.95 11.78 -1.88
C GLY A 305 6.37 13.19 -1.81
N PHE A 306 5.48 13.57 -2.71
CA PHE A 306 4.80 14.86 -2.72
C PHE A 306 3.29 14.69 -2.55
N PRO A 307 2.67 15.40 -1.60
CA PRO A 307 1.22 15.43 -1.51
C PRO A 307 0.64 16.14 -2.72
N ALA A 308 -0.31 15.49 -3.39
CA ALA A 308 -1.16 16.20 -4.33
C ALA A 308 -2.18 17.07 -3.58
N PRO A 309 -2.73 18.13 -4.21
CA PRO A 309 -3.85 18.84 -3.66
C PRO A 309 -4.95 17.88 -3.23
N PHE A 310 -5.52 18.11 -2.05
CA PHE A 310 -6.58 17.24 -1.53
C PHE A 310 -7.79 17.30 -2.45
N ASP A 311 -8.13 16.17 -3.01
CA ASP A 311 -9.39 15.99 -3.72
C ASP A 311 -10.36 15.29 -2.76
N SER A 312 -11.34 16.06 -2.24
CA SER A 312 -12.36 15.52 -1.34
C SER A 312 -13.17 14.40 -1.98
N SER A 313 -13.23 14.34 -3.30
CA SER A 313 -13.87 13.25 -4.02
C SER A 313 -13.15 11.89 -3.81
N LEU A 314 -11.88 11.92 -3.38
CA LEU A 314 -11.09 10.72 -3.07
C LEU A 314 -11.27 10.25 -1.62
N TRP A 315 -11.90 11.04 -0.77
CA TRP A 315 -12.21 10.66 0.60
C TRP A 315 -13.51 9.87 0.68
N GLY A 316 -13.53 8.99 1.63
CA GLY A 316 -14.65 8.09 1.83
C GLY A 316 -14.64 6.93 0.85
N GLN A 317 -15.42 5.96 1.21
CA GLN A 317 -15.59 4.75 0.44
C GLN A 317 -16.75 4.92 -0.53
N THR A 318 -16.66 4.22 -1.64
CA THR A 318 -17.77 4.12 -2.58
C THR A 318 -18.41 2.76 -2.43
N LYS A 319 -19.71 2.68 -2.62
CA LYS A 319 -20.42 1.39 -2.70
C LYS A 319 -19.72 0.45 -3.68
N ALA A 320 -19.72 -0.82 -3.32
CA ALA A 320 -19.19 -1.88 -4.17
C ALA A 320 -19.89 -1.87 -5.54
N GLN A 321 -19.13 -2.05 -6.60
CA GLN A 321 -19.65 -2.11 -7.97
C GLN A 321 -19.05 -3.29 -8.71
N ILE A 322 -19.74 -3.69 -9.75
CA ILE A 322 -19.27 -4.75 -10.64
C ILE A 322 -18.24 -4.18 -11.62
N VAL A 323 -17.19 -4.94 -11.82
CA VAL A 323 -16.14 -4.63 -12.80
C VAL A 323 -16.44 -5.38 -14.09
N ASP A 324 -16.57 -4.66 -15.18
CA ASP A 324 -16.79 -5.22 -16.52
C ASP A 324 -15.46 -5.46 -17.24
N VAL A 325 -15.34 -6.64 -17.83
CA VAL A 325 -14.22 -7.01 -18.69
C VAL A 325 -14.72 -7.49 -20.04
N ASN A 326 -14.26 -6.84 -21.10
CA ASN A 326 -14.53 -7.23 -22.46
C ASN A 326 -13.23 -7.66 -23.15
N SER A 327 -13.25 -8.81 -23.82
CA SER A 327 -12.12 -9.29 -24.61
C SER A 327 -12.55 -9.74 -25.99
N PHE A 328 -11.68 -9.50 -26.96
CA PHE A 328 -11.77 -10.06 -28.29
C PHE A 328 -10.48 -10.81 -28.58
N GLU A 329 -10.60 -12.02 -29.14
CA GLU A 329 -9.47 -12.88 -29.42
C GLU A 329 -9.57 -13.44 -30.84
N ILE A 330 -8.41 -13.53 -31.51
CA ILE A 330 -8.23 -14.28 -32.76
C ILE A 330 -7.08 -15.23 -32.54
N GLY A 331 -7.29 -16.51 -32.86
CA GLY A 331 -6.28 -17.54 -32.68
C GLY A 331 -6.10 -18.41 -33.92
N TYR A 332 -4.90 -18.89 -34.09
CA TYR A 332 -4.54 -19.92 -35.06
C TYR A 332 -3.83 -21.07 -34.34
N SER A 333 -4.20 -22.28 -34.65
CA SER A 333 -3.52 -23.50 -34.23
C SER A 333 -3.30 -24.41 -35.44
N GLY A 334 -2.04 -24.84 -35.64
CA GLY A 334 -1.76 -25.70 -36.79
C GLY A 334 -0.47 -26.48 -36.69
N ILE A 335 -0.36 -27.47 -37.57
CA ILE A 335 0.85 -28.32 -37.78
C ILE A 335 1.35 -28.09 -39.21
N ILE A 336 2.54 -27.49 -39.32
CA ILE A 336 3.18 -27.15 -40.59
C ILE A 336 4.24 -28.24 -40.88
N GLY A 337 4.15 -28.87 -42.08
CA GLY A 337 5.11 -29.85 -42.55
C GLY A 337 5.27 -31.04 -41.63
N ASP A 338 4.22 -31.43 -40.91
CA ASP A 338 4.17 -32.58 -39.97
C ASP A 338 5.16 -32.49 -38.78
N LYS A 339 5.89 -31.39 -38.67
CA LYS A 339 6.96 -31.24 -37.67
C LYS A 339 6.85 -29.99 -36.79
N LEU A 340 6.21 -28.94 -37.28
CA LEU A 340 6.13 -27.70 -36.54
C LEU A 340 4.69 -27.44 -36.11
N LYS A 341 4.40 -27.60 -34.83
CA LYS A 341 3.16 -27.13 -34.21
C LYS A 341 3.29 -25.65 -33.90
N VAL A 342 2.28 -24.87 -34.29
CA VAL A 342 2.23 -23.42 -34.11
C VAL A 342 0.88 -23.07 -33.50
N ASN A 343 0.91 -22.34 -32.40
CA ASN A 343 -0.25 -21.67 -31.85
C ASN A 343 0.06 -20.16 -31.77
N ILE A 344 -0.85 -19.34 -32.25
CA ILE A 344 -0.76 -17.88 -32.21
C ILE A 344 -2.09 -17.35 -31.75
N ASP A 345 -2.12 -16.59 -30.69
CA ASP A 345 -3.27 -15.90 -30.18
C ASP A 345 -2.98 -14.39 -30.10
N PHE A 346 -3.90 -13.62 -30.65
CA PHE A 346 -3.95 -12.17 -30.48
C PHE A 346 -5.20 -11.84 -29.68
N PHE A 347 -5.06 -10.98 -28.67
CA PHE A 347 -6.17 -10.58 -27.82
C PHE A 347 -6.19 -9.08 -27.54
N THR A 348 -7.40 -8.57 -27.33
CA THR A 348 -7.63 -7.26 -26.72
C THR A 348 -8.30 -7.45 -25.37
N TYR A 349 -7.97 -6.58 -24.45
CA TYR A 349 -8.52 -6.58 -23.10
C TYR A 349 -8.97 -5.17 -22.74
N ASN A 350 -10.24 -5.02 -22.36
CA ASN A 350 -10.81 -3.77 -21.90
C ASN A 350 -11.53 -4.00 -20.59
N ARG A 351 -11.00 -3.46 -19.52
CA ARG A 351 -11.58 -3.53 -18.18
C ARG A 351 -12.09 -2.16 -17.77
N LYS A 352 -13.37 -2.08 -17.41
CA LYS A 352 -14.02 -0.89 -16.88
C LYS A 352 -14.35 -1.10 -15.41
N GLY A 353 -14.00 -0.09 -14.59
CA GLY A 353 -14.14 -0.12 -13.15
C GLY A 353 -12.98 -0.85 -12.46
N PHE A 354 -12.59 -0.31 -11.32
CA PHE A 354 -11.56 -0.88 -10.47
C PHE A 354 -11.93 -0.67 -9.02
N THR A 355 -11.69 -1.67 -8.19
CA THR A 355 -11.64 -1.52 -6.75
C THR A 355 -10.18 -1.54 -6.34
N ASN A 356 -9.71 -0.47 -5.72
CA ASN A 356 -8.34 -0.38 -5.23
C ASN A 356 -8.33 0.25 -3.85
N THR A 357 -7.27 0.03 -3.09
CA THR A 357 -7.05 0.72 -1.83
C THR A 357 -6.55 2.14 -2.08
N THR A 358 -7.11 3.08 -1.34
CA THR A 358 -6.66 4.47 -1.32
C THR A 358 -6.67 4.95 0.13
N ASN A 359 -6.03 6.07 0.38
CA ASN A 359 -6.19 6.71 1.67
C ASN A 359 -7.62 7.26 1.78
N VAL A 360 -8.37 6.80 2.76
CA VAL A 360 -9.77 7.20 2.97
C VAL A 360 -9.96 8.05 4.23
N GLY A 361 -8.88 8.35 4.92
CA GLY A 361 -8.95 9.28 6.05
C GLY A 361 -7.89 9.03 7.11
N PRO A 362 -7.75 9.97 8.00
CA PRO A 362 -7.22 11.26 7.71
C PRO A 362 -5.72 11.17 7.55
N THR A 363 -5.21 11.36 6.36
CA THR A 363 -3.85 11.82 6.19
C THR A 363 -3.94 13.17 5.52
N ILE A 364 -4.24 14.16 6.30
CA ILE A 364 -4.20 15.53 5.86
C ILE A 364 -2.76 15.98 6.01
N GLY A 365 -2.14 16.30 4.90
CA GLY A 365 -0.87 16.98 4.91
C GLY A 365 -1.08 18.45 5.14
N ALA A 366 -0.41 19.01 6.12
CA ALA A 366 -0.25 20.43 6.24
C ALA A 366 0.91 20.86 5.39
N ILE A 367 0.68 21.69 4.41
CA ILE A 367 1.77 22.46 3.83
C ILE A 367 1.99 23.65 4.71
N ASN A 368 3.13 23.64 5.30
CA ASN A 368 3.73 24.83 5.83
C ASN A 368 5.13 24.95 5.23
N THR A 369 5.28 25.94 4.40
CA THR A 369 6.57 26.27 3.80
C THR A 369 7.55 26.82 4.82
N ASP A 370 7.13 27.10 6.05
CA ASP A 370 7.94 27.88 6.99
C ASP A 370 7.93 27.36 8.44
N VAL A 371 7.80 26.03 8.66
CA VAL A 371 7.95 25.46 10.00
C VAL A 371 9.26 25.88 10.67
N PRO A 372 10.42 25.80 10.00
CA PRO A 372 11.68 26.22 10.61
C PRO A 372 11.69 27.70 10.97
N GLY A 373 11.25 28.56 10.06
CA GLY A 373 11.19 30.01 10.27
C GLY A 373 10.17 30.41 11.33
N ALA A 374 8.96 29.89 11.30
CA ALA A 374 7.92 30.20 12.28
C ALA A 374 8.29 29.71 13.68
N LEU A 375 8.89 28.50 13.79
CA LEU A 375 9.36 27.99 15.08
C LEU A 375 10.50 28.83 15.63
N SER A 376 11.52 29.12 14.84
CA SER A 376 12.70 29.87 15.27
C SER A 376 12.35 31.30 15.67
N SER A 377 11.54 32.01 14.88
CA SER A 377 11.11 33.37 15.18
C SER A 377 10.20 33.42 16.39
N GLY A 378 9.30 32.44 16.58
CA GLY A 378 8.44 32.35 17.76
C GLY A 378 9.26 32.15 19.04
N VAL A 379 10.21 31.23 19.03
CA VAL A 379 11.13 31.00 20.17
C VAL A 379 11.96 32.25 20.45
N ALA A 380 12.49 32.92 19.42
CA ALA A 380 13.29 34.13 19.60
C ALA A 380 12.46 35.26 20.24
N ALA A 381 11.21 35.45 19.80
CA ALA A 381 10.31 36.44 20.36
C ALA A 381 10.01 36.17 21.86
N ASP A 382 9.79 34.91 22.23
CA ASP A 382 9.52 34.51 23.60
C ASP A 382 10.76 34.66 24.51
N VAL A 383 11.96 34.32 23.99
CA VAL A 383 13.23 34.60 24.68
C VAL A 383 13.40 36.10 24.92
N GLN A 384 13.20 36.91 23.88
CA GLN A 384 13.38 38.37 23.95
C GLN A 384 12.39 39.03 24.91
N SER A 385 11.15 38.54 24.99
CA SER A 385 10.10 39.06 25.85
C SER A 385 10.06 38.48 27.26
N SER A 386 10.94 37.49 27.56
CA SER A 386 10.97 36.79 28.86
C SER A 386 11.40 37.73 29.99
N ALA A 387 10.47 38.12 30.87
CA ALA A 387 10.74 38.94 32.03
C ALA A 387 11.72 38.28 32.99
N ALA A 388 11.63 36.95 33.17
CA ALA A 388 12.57 36.22 34.06
C ALA A 388 13.99 36.25 33.51
N LEU A 389 14.17 36.01 32.20
CA LEU A 389 15.50 36.05 31.57
C LEU A 389 16.06 37.47 31.58
N GLN A 390 15.24 38.47 31.30
CA GLN A 390 15.60 39.89 31.38
C GLN A 390 16.09 40.29 32.79
N ALA A 391 15.42 39.77 33.83
CA ALA A 391 15.85 40.04 35.22
C ALA A 391 17.24 39.51 35.52
N VAL A 392 17.58 38.28 35.02
CA VAL A 392 18.90 37.69 35.17
C VAL A 392 19.96 38.50 34.43
N VAL A 393 19.67 38.89 33.16
CA VAL A 393 20.58 39.71 32.34
C VAL A 393 20.79 41.08 33.01
N THR A 394 19.71 41.72 33.50
CA THR A 394 19.78 43.00 34.21
C THR A 394 20.66 42.91 35.45
N GLY A 395 20.46 41.89 36.29
CA GLY A 395 21.28 41.66 37.51
C GLY A 395 22.78 41.49 37.21
N GLY A 396 23.08 40.65 36.23
CA GLY A 396 24.48 40.41 35.79
C GLY A 396 25.17 41.66 35.25
N LEU A 397 24.47 42.38 34.35
CA LEU A 397 25.02 43.61 33.78
C LEU A 397 25.11 44.75 34.83
N THR A 398 24.18 44.87 35.77
CA THR A 398 24.27 45.83 36.84
C THR A 398 25.53 45.61 37.68
N GLN A 399 25.85 44.38 38.02
CA GLN A 399 27.11 44.02 38.75
C GLN A 399 28.36 44.33 37.90
N GLN A 400 28.35 44.03 36.61
CA GLN A 400 29.45 44.36 35.71
C GLN A 400 29.66 45.86 35.60
N TYR A 401 28.61 46.66 35.48
CA TYR A 401 28.68 48.12 35.39
C TYR A 401 29.17 48.76 36.72
N ALA A 402 28.72 48.23 37.84
CA ALA A 402 29.27 48.62 39.16
C ALA A 402 30.77 48.30 39.24
N GLY A 403 31.23 47.16 38.71
CA GLY A 403 32.64 46.85 38.61
C GLY A 403 33.43 47.82 37.73
N ILE A 404 32.90 48.21 36.57
CA ILE A 404 33.51 49.23 35.68
C ILE A 404 33.62 50.55 36.40
N ALA A 405 32.56 51.00 37.09
CA ALA A 405 32.54 52.27 37.85
C ALA A 405 33.61 52.23 38.95
N ALA A 406 33.68 51.17 39.74
CA ALA A 406 34.70 50.99 40.77
C ALA A 406 36.14 50.98 40.25
N ALA A 407 36.38 50.22 39.14
CA ALA A 407 37.70 50.12 38.52
C ALA A 407 38.20 51.48 37.94
N ASN A 408 37.31 52.37 37.58
CA ASN A 408 37.64 53.66 36.98
C ASN A 408 37.38 54.84 37.94
N SER A 409 37.02 54.57 39.19
CA SER A 409 36.67 55.57 40.20
C SER A 409 35.59 56.54 39.74
N LEU A 410 34.57 56.03 39.02
CA LEU A 410 33.47 56.79 38.46
C LEU A 410 32.17 56.55 39.26
N ASP A 411 31.25 57.51 39.17
CA ASP A 411 29.89 57.27 39.65
C ASP A 411 29.18 56.24 38.79
N VAL A 412 28.55 55.26 39.43
CA VAL A 412 27.77 54.20 38.75
C VAL A 412 26.70 54.80 37.86
N ALA A 413 26.12 55.97 38.22
CA ALA A 413 25.11 56.64 37.40
C ALA A 413 25.68 57.12 36.03
N ILE A 414 26.94 57.54 35.99
CA ILE A 414 27.64 57.96 34.76
C ILE A 414 27.85 56.77 33.84
N VAL A 415 28.28 55.67 34.42
CA VAL A 415 28.49 54.42 33.65
C VAL A 415 27.17 53.88 33.15
N ASN A 416 26.13 53.82 33.98
CA ASN A 416 24.81 53.37 33.60
C ASN A 416 24.16 54.23 32.52
N ALA A 417 24.44 55.54 32.50
CA ALA A 417 23.97 56.45 31.45
C ALA A 417 24.68 56.31 30.11
N GLY A 418 25.79 55.54 30.03
CA GLY A 418 26.58 55.38 28.81
C GLY A 418 27.46 56.59 28.48
N LEU A 419 27.84 57.36 29.50
CA LEU A 419 28.64 58.56 29.33
C LEU A 419 30.14 58.26 29.32
N VAL A 420 30.53 57.01 29.47
CA VAL A 420 31.91 56.53 29.39
C VAL A 420 32.21 56.13 27.94
N PRO A 421 33.26 56.67 27.32
CA PRO A 421 33.62 56.26 25.95
C PRO A 421 33.80 54.76 25.79
N GLY A 422 33.13 54.17 24.79
CA GLY A 422 33.16 52.75 24.50
C GLY A 422 32.27 51.86 25.39
N VAL A 423 31.54 52.43 26.36
CA VAL A 423 30.62 51.72 27.23
C VAL A 423 29.20 52.15 26.87
N PRO A 424 28.30 51.28 26.32
CA PRO A 424 26.93 51.62 26.08
C PRO A 424 26.17 51.90 27.39
N SER A 425 25.01 52.56 27.34
CA SER A 425 24.16 52.67 28.52
C SER A 425 23.71 51.30 29.01
N LEU A 426 23.48 51.12 30.33
CA LEU A 426 22.99 49.88 30.90
C LEU A 426 21.71 49.39 30.21
N ALA A 427 20.79 50.28 29.91
CA ALA A 427 19.59 49.94 29.19
C ALA A 427 19.86 49.42 27.77
N ALA A 428 20.79 50.04 27.05
CA ALA A 428 21.19 49.57 25.72
C ALA A 428 21.92 48.22 25.77
N ALA A 429 22.75 48.00 26.81
CA ALA A 429 23.43 46.72 27.03
C ALA A 429 22.45 45.59 27.37
N ILE A 430 21.44 45.83 28.19
CA ILE A 430 20.37 44.87 28.48
C ILE A 430 19.63 44.52 27.21
N ALA A 431 19.16 45.53 26.46
CA ALA A 431 18.43 45.31 25.22
C ALA A 431 19.24 44.54 24.18
N GLY A 432 20.54 44.90 24.02
CA GLY A 432 21.47 44.19 23.13
C GLY A 432 21.75 42.76 23.57
N SER A 433 21.87 42.50 24.86
CA SER A 433 22.09 41.12 25.36
C SER A 433 20.87 40.27 25.17
N MET A 434 19.65 40.79 25.45
CA MET A 434 18.40 40.04 25.19
C MET A 434 18.23 39.74 23.71
N ALA A 435 18.50 40.68 22.81
CA ALA A 435 18.44 40.46 21.36
C ALA A 435 19.47 39.41 20.92
N GLY A 436 20.69 39.43 21.46
CA GLY A 436 21.72 38.43 21.19
C GLY A 436 21.34 37.03 21.65
N LEU A 437 20.74 36.88 22.82
CA LEU A 437 20.24 35.59 23.32
C LEU A 437 19.09 35.07 22.46
N ALA A 438 18.19 35.96 22.00
CA ALA A 438 17.13 35.61 21.07
C ALA A 438 17.68 35.13 19.73
N GLN A 439 18.72 35.78 19.19
CA GLN A 439 19.40 35.34 17.95
C GLN A 439 20.04 33.96 18.09
N VAL A 440 20.67 33.66 19.23
CA VAL A 440 21.21 32.32 19.50
C VAL A 440 20.11 31.28 19.48
N ALA A 441 19.01 31.54 20.15
CA ALA A 441 17.86 30.64 20.15
C ALA A 441 17.26 30.50 18.74
N GLU A 442 17.09 31.60 18.01
CA GLU A 442 16.60 31.61 16.63
C GLU A 442 17.44 30.72 15.73
N GLY A 443 18.76 30.92 15.71
CA GLY A 443 19.67 30.13 14.88
C GLY A 443 19.66 28.64 15.22
N ALA A 444 19.61 28.29 16.52
CA ALA A 444 19.55 26.90 16.96
C ALA A 444 18.24 26.22 16.53
N PHE A 445 17.11 26.87 16.74
CA PHE A 445 15.81 26.30 16.37
C PHE A 445 15.53 26.34 14.86
N LEU A 446 16.13 27.27 14.13
CA LEU A 446 16.11 27.25 12.66
C LEU A 446 16.82 25.99 12.12
N ALA A 447 18.01 25.73 12.61
CA ALA A 447 18.80 24.55 12.22
C ALA A 447 18.09 23.24 12.61
N GLY A 448 17.55 23.18 13.84
CA GLY A 448 16.79 22.03 14.32
C GLY A 448 15.48 21.81 13.55
N GLY A 449 14.77 22.89 13.20
CA GLY A 449 13.55 22.83 12.38
C GLY A 449 13.81 22.34 10.96
N LEU A 450 14.93 22.76 10.35
CA LEU A 450 15.35 22.23 9.06
C LEU A 450 15.67 20.72 9.14
N GLY A 451 16.35 20.29 10.19
CA GLY A 451 16.61 18.87 10.44
C GLY A 451 15.33 18.06 10.68
N TYR A 452 14.39 18.62 11.43
CA TYR A 452 13.07 18.04 11.66
C TYR A 452 12.30 17.84 10.34
N ASN A 453 12.25 18.86 9.49
CA ASN A 453 11.61 18.76 8.18
C ASN A 453 12.25 17.68 7.28
N GLN A 454 13.58 17.55 7.32
CA GLN A 454 14.29 16.51 6.58
C GLN A 454 14.00 15.10 7.13
N ALA A 455 14.07 14.94 8.46
CA ALA A 455 13.86 13.63 9.11
C ALA A 455 12.42 13.13 8.92
N ALA A 456 11.44 14.04 8.94
CA ALA A 456 10.05 13.70 8.69
C ALA A 456 9.73 13.46 7.20
N ARG A 457 10.72 13.54 6.30
CA ARG A 457 10.55 13.58 4.84
C ARG A 457 9.58 14.67 4.39
N VAL A 458 9.51 15.74 5.14
CA VAL A 458 8.61 16.84 4.92
C VAL A 458 9.39 17.91 4.14
N GLN A 459 9.64 17.64 2.87
CA GLN A 459 10.09 18.70 1.99
C GLN A 459 9.00 19.77 1.96
N ASN A 460 9.40 21.02 2.17
CA ASN A 460 8.52 22.18 2.15
C ASN A 460 7.46 22.27 3.27
N GLY A 461 7.75 21.76 4.46
CA GLY A 461 6.89 21.98 5.63
C GLY A 461 5.63 21.12 5.70
N PHE A 462 5.64 19.98 5.01
CA PHE A 462 4.54 19.01 5.10
C PHE A 462 4.50 18.32 6.47
N GLN A 463 3.35 18.31 7.11
CA GLN A 463 3.10 17.63 8.39
C GLN A 463 1.92 16.67 8.21
N PRO A 464 2.10 15.35 8.36
CA PRO A 464 0.98 14.43 8.35
C PRO A 464 0.14 14.62 9.63
N ILE A 465 -1.17 14.65 9.46
CA ILE A 465 -2.14 14.71 10.54
C ILE A 465 -2.84 13.36 10.63
N PHE A 466 -2.92 12.83 11.83
CA PHE A 466 -3.52 11.54 12.13
C PHE A 466 -4.79 11.74 12.95
N GLY A 467 -5.70 10.79 12.90
CA GLY A 467 -6.95 10.83 13.61
C GLY A 467 -7.20 9.66 14.55
N ALA A 468 -8.30 9.69 15.24
CA ALA A 468 -8.86 8.55 15.95
C ALA A 468 -9.85 7.79 15.03
N VAL A 469 -9.89 6.47 15.14
CA VAL A 469 -10.81 5.60 14.40
C VAL A 469 -11.74 4.95 15.42
N GLU A 470 -13.04 5.12 15.25
CA GLU A 470 -14.03 4.36 16.04
C GLU A 470 -14.21 2.98 15.43
N SER A 471 -13.69 1.97 16.11
CA SER A 471 -13.86 0.57 15.74
C SER A 471 -13.80 -0.29 17.00
N PRO A 472 -14.51 -1.43 17.05
CA PRO A 472 -14.38 -2.40 18.15
C PRO A 472 -12.95 -2.88 18.38
N LEU A 473 -12.08 -2.75 17.38
CA LEU A 473 -10.66 -3.10 17.44
C LEU A 473 -9.75 -1.93 17.84
N ALA A 474 -10.30 -0.72 17.94
CA ALA A 474 -9.63 0.47 18.48
C ALA A 474 -10.54 1.09 19.55
N PRO A 475 -10.52 0.57 20.77
CA PRO A 475 -11.23 1.21 21.86
C PRO A 475 -10.70 2.64 22.06
N ASP A 476 -11.59 3.54 22.42
CA ASP A 476 -11.26 4.94 22.73
C ASP A 476 -9.99 5.04 23.57
N ASN A 477 -9.04 5.85 23.10
CA ASN A 477 -7.76 6.10 23.76
C ASN A 477 -6.78 4.91 23.82
N ASP A 478 -6.66 4.11 22.76
CA ASP A 478 -5.61 3.08 22.65
C ASP A 478 -4.18 3.68 22.57
N GLY A 479 -4.06 5.00 22.51
CA GLY A 479 -2.80 5.74 22.48
C GLY A 479 -2.11 5.76 21.12
N TRP A 480 -2.77 5.36 20.03
CA TRP A 480 -2.22 5.40 18.68
C TRP A 480 -2.84 6.53 17.85
N LEU A 481 -2.01 7.13 17.00
CA LEU A 481 -2.47 8.04 15.96
C LEU A 481 -2.86 7.23 14.73
N ASN A 482 -4.07 7.43 14.24
CA ASN A 482 -4.63 6.59 13.20
C ASN A 482 -4.64 7.26 11.83
N THR A 483 -4.33 6.49 10.79
CA THR A 483 -4.62 6.79 9.39
C THR A 483 -5.38 5.60 8.80
N ALA A 484 -6.26 5.83 7.84
CA ALA A 484 -7.05 4.77 7.24
C ALA A 484 -6.80 4.66 5.74
N PHE A 485 -6.56 3.42 5.31
CA PHE A 485 -6.64 3.00 3.92
C PHE A 485 -7.95 2.24 3.73
N GLY A 486 -8.66 2.53 2.66
CA GLY A 486 -9.93 1.88 2.39
C GLY A 486 -10.04 1.45 0.94
N TYR A 487 -10.88 0.45 0.70
CA TYR A 487 -11.24 0.04 -0.64
C TYR A 487 -12.23 1.03 -1.24
N ARG A 488 -11.92 1.47 -2.45
CA ARG A 488 -12.73 2.39 -3.22
C ARG A 488 -12.94 1.90 -4.64
N ASN A 489 -14.13 2.14 -5.19
CA ASN A 489 -14.45 1.86 -6.58
C ASN A 489 -14.18 3.08 -7.46
N PHE A 490 -13.50 2.85 -8.57
CA PHE A 490 -13.23 3.81 -9.64
C PHE A 490 -13.99 3.35 -10.89
N GLY A 491 -15.31 3.53 -10.88
CA GLY A 491 -16.24 2.98 -11.89
C GLY A 491 -16.00 3.47 -13.31
N ASP A 492 -15.48 4.69 -13.48
CA ASP A 492 -15.21 5.28 -14.80
C ASP A 492 -13.79 4.99 -15.31
N ALA A 493 -12.91 4.50 -14.45
CA ALA A 493 -11.56 4.12 -14.86
C ALA A 493 -11.60 2.96 -15.85
N THR A 494 -10.80 3.05 -16.91
CA THR A 494 -10.81 2.06 -17.99
C THR A 494 -9.40 1.72 -18.44
N ARG A 495 -9.00 0.47 -18.26
CA ARG A 495 -7.74 -0.08 -18.78
C ARG A 495 -7.95 -0.83 -20.07
N LYS A 496 -7.17 -0.45 -21.06
CA LYS A 496 -7.14 -1.12 -22.36
C LYS A 496 -5.71 -1.55 -22.67
N HIS A 497 -5.57 -2.79 -23.08
CA HIS A 497 -4.33 -3.29 -23.66
C HIS A 497 -4.65 -4.41 -24.64
N TRP A 498 -3.68 -4.74 -25.43
CA TRP A 498 -3.74 -5.87 -26.35
C TRP A 498 -2.42 -6.63 -26.26
N GLY A 499 -2.42 -7.84 -26.76
CA GLY A 499 -1.24 -8.66 -26.67
C GLY A 499 -1.29 -9.84 -27.63
N THR A 500 -0.22 -10.60 -27.61
CA THR A 500 -0.10 -11.84 -28.38
C THR A 500 0.64 -12.89 -27.59
N ASP A 501 0.19 -14.13 -27.73
CA ASP A 501 0.86 -15.32 -27.25
C ASP A 501 1.21 -16.18 -28.46
N ILE A 502 2.47 -16.63 -28.53
CA ILE A 502 2.97 -17.51 -29.59
C ILE A 502 3.61 -18.73 -28.93
N GLU A 503 3.19 -19.91 -29.36
CA GLU A 503 3.78 -21.18 -28.97
C GLU A 503 4.25 -21.94 -30.20
N LEU A 504 5.48 -22.41 -30.17
CA LEU A 504 6.12 -23.20 -31.22
C LEU A 504 6.66 -24.50 -30.63
N GLU A 505 6.34 -25.62 -31.24
CA GLU A 505 6.96 -26.93 -30.94
C GLU A 505 7.46 -27.54 -32.23
N TYR A 506 8.76 -27.77 -32.32
CA TYR A 506 9.39 -28.41 -33.48
C TYR A 506 9.86 -29.83 -33.14
N PHE A 507 9.19 -30.81 -33.72
CA PHE A 507 9.52 -32.22 -33.59
C PHE A 507 10.62 -32.57 -34.57
N ALA A 508 11.88 -32.34 -34.19
CA ALA A 508 13.04 -32.64 -35.05
C ALA A 508 13.14 -34.15 -35.33
N SER A 509 12.80 -34.97 -34.34
CA SER A 509 12.68 -36.42 -34.46
C SER A 509 11.67 -36.94 -33.41
N SER A 510 11.43 -38.26 -33.40
CA SER A 510 10.65 -38.91 -32.33
C SER A 510 11.29 -38.80 -30.94
N LYS A 511 12.53 -38.33 -30.86
CA LYS A 511 13.32 -38.24 -29.63
C LYS A 511 13.67 -36.79 -29.23
N LEU A 512 13.56 -35.85 -30.13
CA LEU A 512 14.03 -34.49 -29.92
C LEU A 512 12.96 -33.49 -30.32
N THR A 513 12.54 -32.68 -29.37
CA THR A 513 11.59 -31.57 -29.53
C THR A 513 12.26 -30.29 -29.09
N TYR A 514 12.14 -29.23 -29.89
CA TYR A 514 12.42 -27.87 -29.51
C TYR A 514 11.10 -27.14 -29.25
N PHE A 515 11.06 -26.34 -28.22
CA PHE A 515 9.89 -25.49 -27.94
C PHE A 515 10.30 -24.05 -27.70
N ALA A 516 9.42 -23.13 -28.05
CA ALA A 516 9.55 -21.72 -27.77
C ALA A 516 8.17 -21.10 -27.52
N ASN A 517 8.05 -20.34 -26.45
CA ASN A 517 6.85 -19.58 -26.12
C ASN A 517 7.24 -18.11 -26.00
N PHE A 518 6.38 -17.24 -26.50
CA PHE A 518 6.51 -15.80 -26.42
C PHE A 518 5.18 -15.18 -26.04
N SER A 519 5.18 -14.33 -25.01
CA SER A 519 4.03 -13.54 -24.61
C SER A 519 4.42 -12.06 -24.56
N TRP A 520 3.56 -11.23 -25.08
CA TRP A 520 3.73 -9.80 -25.09
C TRP A 520 2.42 -9.05 -24.89
N VAL A 521 2.48 -7.94 -24.13
CA VAL A 521 1.37 -7.01 -23.95
C VAL A 521 1.79 -5.60 -24.34
N SER A 522 0.88 -4.84 -24.92
CA SER A 522 1.15 -3.48 -25.46
C SER A 522 1.41 -2.45 -24.36
N LYS A 523 0.91 -2.69 -23.15
CA LYS A 523 1.05 -1.77 -22.01
C LYS A 523 0.88 -2.57 -20.72
N ASN A 524 1.76 -2.36 -19.77
CA ASN A 524 1.68 -2.98 -18.44
C ASN A 524 1.74 -1.96 -17.29
N TRP A 525 1.83 -0.65 -17.63
CA TRP A 525 1.86 0.45 -16.69
C TRP A 525 1.07 1.64 -17.23
N TRP A 526 0.27 2.28 -16.37
CA TRP A 526 -0.47 3.51 -16.65
C TRP A 526 -0.01 4.59 -15.69
N ALA A 527 0.39 5.75 -16.23
CA ALA A 527 0.68 6.93 -15.43
C ALA A 527 -0.61 7.51 -14.83
N VAL A 528 -0.47 8.42 -13.88
CA VAL A 528 -1.59 9.12 -13.25
C VAL A 528 -2.52 9.70 -14.33
N GLY A 529 -3.79 9.33 -14.31
CA GLY A 529 -4.82 9.80 -15.24
C GLY A 529 -4.93 9.04 -16.56
N ASP A 530 -3.96 8.21 -16.94
CA ASP A 530 -3.95 7.49 -18.23
C ASP A 530 -5.15 6.53 -18.39
N ASP A 531 -5.58 5.90 -17.31
CA ASP A 531 -6.72 4.98 -17.26
C ASP A 531 -7.91 5.54 -16.49
N GLY A 532 -7.85 6.83 -16.11
CA GLY A 532 -8.84 7.51 -15.28
C GLY A 532 -8.65 7.31 -13.78
N MET A 533 -7.53 6.67 -13.37
CA MET A 533 -7.17 6.55 -11.97
C MET A 533 -6.39 7.78 -11.50
N PRO A 534 -6.59 8.26 -10.26
CA PRO A 534 -5.88 9.41 -9.71
C PRO A 534 -4.45 9.09 -9.27
N PHE A 535 -3.99 7.87 -9.48
CA PHE A 535 -2.64 7.37 -9.21
C PHE A 535 -2.18 6.45 -10.35
N SER A 536 -0.89 6.19 -10.41
CA SER A 536 -0.36 5.24 -11.38
C SER A 536 -0.80 3.81 -11.07
N THR A 537 -0.95 2.99 -12.07
CA THR A 537 -1.44 1.61 -11.92
C THR A 537 -0.65 0.64 -12.79
N SER A 538 -0.59 -0.62 -12.37
CA SER A 538 0.16 -1.69 -13.03
C SER A 538 -0.72 -2.88 -13.41
N LEU A 539 -0.28 -3.68 -14.38
CA LEU A 539 -0.77 -5.05 -14.58
C LEU A 539 -0.11 -6.05 -13.62
N ASP A 540 0.91 -5.63 -12.87
CA ASP A 540 1.73 -6.50 -12.03
C ASP A 540 2.32 -7.69 -12.81
N SER A 541 2.65 -7.46 -14.06
CA SER A 541 3.13 -8.48 -14.99
C SER A 541 4.19 -7.92 -15.95
N PRO A 542 5.20 -8.70 -16.31
CA PRO A 542 6.16 -8.34 -17.34
C PRO A 542 5.49 -8.03 -18.68
N MET A 543 6.02 -7.05 -19.41
CA MET A 543 5.57 -6.75 -20.76
C MET A 543 5.99 -7.86 -21.76
N HIS A 544 7.16 -8.46 -21.54
CA HIS A 544 7.71 -9.52 -22.37
C HIS A 544 8.04 -10.74 -21.52
N LYS A 545 7.62 -11.92 -22.00
CA LYS A 545 7.98 -13.22 -21.45
C LYS A 545 8.42 -14.13 -22.57
N TYR A 546 9.56 -14.77 -22.37
CA TYR A 546 10.08 -15.77 -23.32
C TYR A 546 10.38 -17.05 -22.55
N ARG A 547 10.07 -18.17 -23.17
CA ARG A 547 10.55 -19.46 -22.73
C ARG A 547 10.96 -20.28 -23.95
N ALA A 548 12.17 -20.84 -23.94
CA ALA A 548 12.62 -21.73 -24.99
C ALA A 548 13.39 -22.89 -24.40
N GLY A 549 13.35 -24.03 -25.07
CA GLY A 549 14.06 -25.19 -24.55
C GLY A 549 14.07 -26.36 -25.49
N ILE A 550 14.66 -27.44 -24.98
CA ILE A 550 14.78 -28.72 -25.65
C ILE A 550 14.29 -29.83 -24.74
N ASP A 551 13.56 -30.77 -25.30
CA ASP A 551 13.21 -32.04 -24.68
C ASP A 551 13.80 -33.17 -25.52
N TYR A 552 14.63 -34.00 -24.87
CA TYR A 552 15.30 -35.11 -25.50
C TYR A 552 15.02 -36.42 -24.77
N VAL A 553 14.61 -37.44 -25.53
CA VAL A 553 14.43 -38.80 -25.04
C VAL A 553 15.48 -39.65 -25.69
N ALA A 554 16.53 -40.06 -24.98
CA ALA A 554 17.61 -40.87 -25.53
C ALA A 554 17.11 -42.23 -26.01
N GLY A 555 17.77 -42.74 -27.01
CA GLY A 555 17.51 -44.10 -27.52
C GLY A 555 17.96 -45.25 -26.59
N MET A 556 18.75 -44.92 -25.55
CA MET A 556 19.01 -45.84 -24.44
C MET A 556 17.78 -45.87 -23.55
N GLU A 557 17.32 -47.03 -23.17
CA GLU A 557 16.10 -47.19 -22.39
C GLU A 557 16.04 -46.24 -21.20
N GLY A 558 15.09 -45.34 -21.25
CA GLY A 558 14.66 -44.57 -20.11
C GLY A 558 15.34 -43.24 -19.80
N LEU A 559 16.35 -42.78 -20.54
CA LEU A 559 16.95 -41.46 -20.29
C LEU A 559 16.10 -40.36 -20.93
N ARG A 560 15.72 -39.34 -20.12
CA ARG A 560 15.07 -38.11 -20.55
C ARG A 560 15.89 -36.91 -20.08
N PHE A 561 16.00 -35.92 -20.92
CA PHE A 561 16.66 -34.66 -20.61
C PHE A 561 15.81 -33.51 -21.09
N SER A 562 15.63 -32.52 -20.26
CA SER A 562 14.97 -31.25 -20.60
C SER A 562 15.82 -30.10 -20.10
N LEU A 563 16.02 -29.13 -20.95
CA LEU A 563 16.67 -27.86 -20.60
C LEU A 563 15.79 -26.71 -21.10
N SER A 564 15.47 -25.78 -20.25
CA SER A 564 14.70 -24.60 -20.64
C SER A 564 15.32 -23.31 -20.12
N TYR A 565 15.20 -22.28 -20.92
CA TYR A 565 15.52 -20.89 -20.59
C TYR A 565 14.21 -20.11 -20.44
N GLN A 566 14.13 -19.29 -19.41
CA GLN A 566 13.03 -18.36 -19.18
C GLN A 566 13.58 -16.94 -19.01
N TYR A 567 12.93 -16.00 -19.68
CA TYR A 567 13.13 -14.56 -19.51
C TYR A 567 11.80 -13.88 -19.22
N ASP A 568 11.79 -13.03 -18.18
CA ASP A 568 10.70 -12.11 -17.91
C ASP A 568 11.31 -10.70 -17.80
N SER A 569 10.78 -9.72 -18.55
CA SER A 569 11.25 -8.34 -18.46
C SER A 569 10.95 -7.73 -17.09
N ALA A 570 11.72 -6.73 -16.70
CA ALA A 570 11.40 -5.92 -15.53
C ALA A 570 10.03 -5.25 -15.68
N PHE A 571 9.37 -5.00 -14.56
CA PHE A 571 8.08 -4.32 -14.52
C PHE A 571 7.89 -3.62 -13.17
N ASN A 572 7.07 -2.56 -13.15
CA ASN A 572 6.63 -1.94 -11.92
C ASN A 572 5.44 -2.69 -11.35
N SER A 573 5.50 -3.03 -10.07
CA SER A 573 4.39 -3.57 -9.31
C SER A 573 3.74 -2.46 -8.49
N ASP A 574 2.40 -2.47 -8.47
CA ASP A 574 1.55 -1.53 -7.76
C ASP A 574 0.61 -2.29 -6.83
N SER A 575 1.18 -3.16 -6.02
CA SER A 575 0.43 -3.77 -4.92
C SER A 575 0.36 -2.77 -3.78
N ALA A 576 -0.82 -2.35 -3.38
CA ALA A 576 -1.12 -1.25 -2.45
C ALA A 576 -0.20 -1.09 -1.22
N LEU A 577 0.46 -2.15 -0.77
CA LEU A 577 1.40 -2.16 0.35
C LEU A 577 2.86 -2.31 -0.11
N TYR A 578 3.10 -2.82 -1.30
CA TYR A 578 4.42 -3.18 -1.81
C TYR A 578 4.55 -2.72 -3.26
N GLY A 579 4.61 -1.42 -3.46
CA GLY A 579 4.96 -0.85 -4.75
C GLY A 579 6.47 -0.91 -5.00
N GLY A 580 6.86 -1.06 -6.25
CA GLY A 580 8.25 -1.01 -6.64
C GLY A 580 8.58 -1.79 -7.91
N GLU A 581 9.82 -1.67 -8.35
CA GLU A 581 10.30 -2.37 -9.53
C GLU A 581 10.64 -3.83 -9.23
N VAL A 582 10.06 -4.73 -10.00
CA VAL A 582 10.48 -6.14 -10.08
C VAL A 582 11.52 -6.25 -11.19
N GLN A 583 12.72 -6.66 -10.82
CA GLN A 583 13.84 -6.80 -11.74
C GLN A 583 13.59 -7.92 -12.75
N GLU A 584 14.18 -7.77 -13.94
CA GLU A 584 14.16 -8.83 -14.93
C GLU A 584 14.73 -10.14 -14.40
N LYS A 585 14.20 -11.23 -14.86
CA LYS A 585 14.73 -12.56 -14.52
C LYS A 585 15.10 -13.36 -15.76
N ASN A 586 16.27 -13.98 -15.69
CA ASN A 586 16.83 -14.88 -16.67
C ASN A 586 17.15 -16.20 -15.96
N LEU A 587 16.40 -17.24 -16.20
CA LEU A 587 16.51 -18.50 -15.47
C LEU A 587 16.74 -19.66 -16.42
N PHE A 588 17.53 -20.62 -15.96
CA PHE A 588 17.70 -21.90 -16.63
C PHE A 588 17.21 -23.01 -15.71
N ASP A 589 16.36 -23.87 -16.25
CA ASP A 589 15.82 -25.04 -15.58
C ASP A 589 16.25 -26.29 -16.32
N MET A 590 16.57 -27.35 -15.59
CA MET A 590 17.04 -28.63 -16.14
C MET A 590 16.34 -29.80 -15.44
N ASN A 591 15.91 -30.75 -16.21
CA ASN A 591 15.39 -32.02 -15.69
C ASN A 591 16.10 -33.19 -16.37
N ILE A 592 16.54 -34.17 -15.58
CA ILE A 592 17.12 -35.41 -16.03
C ILE A 592 16.34 -36.53 -15.35
N GLY A 593 15.77 -37.43 -16.14
CA GLY A 593 15.10 -38.62 -15.65
C GLY A 593 15.73 -39.87 -16.28
N TRP A 594 16.02 -40.86 -15.48
CA TRP A 594 16.60 -42.13 -15.94
C TRP A 594 15.82 -43.31 -15.37
N LYS A 595 15.21 -44.09 -16.26
CA LYS A 595 14.59 -45.37 -15.93
C LYS A 595 15.67 -46.45 -15.98
N PHE A 596 16.23 -46.80 -14.82
CA PHE A 596 17.29 -47.78 -14.69
C PHE A 596 16.83 -49.21 -15.08
N ASN A 597 15.61 -49.57 -14.68
CA ASN A 597 14.91 -50.77 -15.07
C ASN A 597 13.39 -50.58 -14.93
N GLU A 598 12.58 -51.61 -15.15
CA GLU A 598 11.12 -51.51 -15.09
C GLU A 598 10.59 -51.09 -13.71
N LYS A 599 11.35 -51.35 -12.66
CA LYS A 599 10.97 -51.07 -11.28
C LYS A 599 11.59 -49.78 -10.70
N MET A 600 12.67 -49.29 -11.26
CA MET A 600 13.47 -48.23 -10.67
C MET A 600 13.70 -47.07 -11.62
N ARG A 601 13.36 -45.85 -11.14
CA ARG A 601 13.59 -44.60 -11.85
C ARG A 601 14.24 -43.56 -10.94
N PHE A 602 15.18 -42.81 -11.49
CA PHE A 602 15.85 -41.67 -10.88
C PHE A 602 15.43 -40.40 -11.63
N ASP A 603 15.06 -39.34 -10.90
CA ASP A 603 14.78 -38.04 -11.47
C ASP A 603 15.56 -36.98 -10.70
N ILE A 604 16.20 -36.05 -11.40
CA ILE A 604 16.86 -34.88 -10.87
C ILE A 604 16.23 -33.68 -11.57
N SER A 605 15.68 -32.77 -10.79
CA SER A 605 15.11 -31.49 -11.26
C SER A 605 15.87 -30.34 -10.64
N GLY A 606 16.35 -29.41 -11.45
CA GLY A 606 16.96 -28.18 -11.03
C GLY A 606 16.19 -26.99 -11.61
N THR A 607 15.69 -26.11 -10.76
CA THR A 607 15.18 -24.82 -11.19
C THR A 607 16.18 -23.74 -10.83
N ASN A 608 16.35 -22.77 -11.75
CA ASN A 608 17.34 -21.71 -11.60
C ASN A 608 18.74 -22.26 -11.32
N ILE A 609 19.21 -23.17 -12.20
CA ILE A 609 20.46 -23.94 -11.98
C ILE A 609 21.71 -23.06 -11.80
N PHE A 610 21.70 -21.83 -12.30
CA PHE A 610 22.79 -20.87 -12.13
C PHE A 610 22.66 -20.00 -10.88
N ASP A 611 21.66 -20.26 -10.02
CA ASP A 611 21.45 -19.58 -8.72
C ASP A 611 21.31 -18.06 -8.83
N LYS A 612 20.69 -17.54 -9.89
CA LYS A 612 20.39 -16.11 -9.99
C LYS A 612 19.41 -15.72 -8.88
N LYS A 613 19.79 -14.78 -8.03
CA LYS A 613 18.92 -14.29 -6.97
C LYS A 613 17.89 -13.33 -7.54
N TYR A 614 16.62 -13.58 -7.28
CA TYR A 614 15.53 -12.73 -7.74
C TYR A 614 14.39 -12.71 -6.73
N ARG A 615 13.51 -11.71 -6.85
CA ARG A 615 12.23 -11.63 -6.14
C ARG A 615 11.09 -11.67 -7.16
N SER A 616 10.01 -12.35 -6.82
CA SER A 616 8.82 -12.41 -7.71
C SER A 616 7.99 -11.13 -7.64
N PHE A 617 7.99 -10.45 -6.49
CA PHE A 617 7.34 -9.17 -6.23
C PHE A 617 8.14 -8.38 -5.18
N PRO A 618 7.93 -7.06 -5.05
CA PRO A 618 8.50 -6.27 -3.95
C PRO A 618 8.11 -6.88 -2.61
N GLY A 619 9.00 -6.85 -1.63
CA GLY A 619 8.76 -7.41 -0.29
C GLY A 619 8.85 -8.94 -0.18
N MET A 620 8.80 -9.71 -1.26
CA MET A 620 8.89 -11.17 -1.21
C MET A 620 10.31 -11.65 -0.91
N PRO A 621 10.46 -12.84 -0.31
CA PRO A 621 11.77 -13.44 -0.08
C PRO A 621 12.57 -13.62 -1.38
N VAL A 622 13.89 -13.55 -1.27
CA VAL A 622 14.80 -13.83 -2.38
C VAL A 622 14.76 -15.32 -2.71
N ILE A 623 14.52 -15.61 -3.99
CA ILE A 623 14.49 -16.96 -4.52
C ILE A 623 15.84 -17.27 -5.21
N GLY A 624 16.42 -18.39 -4.89
CA GLY A 624 17.62 -18.91 -5.52
C GLY A 624 17.39 -20.25 -6.20
N ARG A 625 18.46 -21.00 -6.44
CA ARG A 625 18.42 -22.34 -7.01
C ARG A 625 17.67 -23.33 -6.11
N ARG A 626 16.86 -24.18 -6.73
CA ARG A 626 16.27 -25.35 -6.07
C ARG A 626 16.65 -26.60 -6.84
N MET A 627 17.07 -27.63 -6.10
CA MET A 627 17.39 -28.94 -6.63
C MET A 627 16.55 -29.99 -5.92
N LEU A 628 15.98 -30.91 -6.68
CA LEU A 628 15.18 -32.01 -6.16
C LEU A 628 15.67 -33.33 -6.79
N GLY A 629 16.04 -34.28 -5.97
CA GLY A 629 16.27 -35.66 -6.36
C GLY A 629 15.12 -36.56 -5.96
N LYS A 630 14.65 -37.41 -6.84
CA LYS A 630 13.58 -38.36 -6.58
C LYS A 630 14.00 -39.77 -7.08
N ILE A 631 13.79 -40.77 -6.23
CA ILE A 631 13.90 -42.17 -6.58
C ILE A 631 12.49 -42.77 -6.51
N THR A 632 12.08 -43.44 -7.58
CA THR A 632 10.82 -44.15 -7.63
C THR A 632 11.08 -45.62 -7.79
N TYR A 633 10.51 -46.43 -6.91
CA TYR A 633 10.56 -47.89 -6.99
C TYR A 633 9.13 -48.44 -7.07
N SER A 634 8.87 -49.28 -8.08
CA SER A 634 7.58 -49.95 -8.29
C SER A 634 7.72 -51.42 -7.93
N PHE A 635 6.88 -51.91 -7.05
CA PHE A 635 6.88 -53.28 -6.54
C PHE A 635 6.34 -54.29 -7.56
#